data_1636bd32d679a6b166ff00f7d8f62861
#
_entry.id   1636bd32d679a6b166ff00f7d8f62861
#
_cell.length_a   1.000
_cell.length_b   1.000
_cell.length_c   1.000
_cell.angle_alpha   90.00
_cell.angle_beta   90.00
_cell.angle_gamma   90.00
#
_symmetry.space_group_name_H-M   'P 1'
#
loop_
_entity.id
_entity.type
_entity.pdbx_description
1 polymer ?
#
loop_
_entity_poly.entity_id
_entity_poly.type
_entity_poly.pdbx_seq_one_letter_code
_entity_poly.pdbx_strand_id
1 'polypeptide(L)'
;MFEENYNHLDIEDKIYTFWESNKLFEPKKNNKKKYFSIVIPPPNVTGNLHMGHALNNSIQDLLVRFYRLKGYETLWQPGTDHAGIATELVVEKRLNEKNQSKNILGREKFLKEVWSWKENSGNLIINQLKKLGSSCDWSQTRFTMDKNMSEAVVKVFLELHKKKLIYKDFKLSNWDPVLQTAISDLEVVQKEVEGKLYYIKYLINKDDFITIATTRPETIFADTAIAVNPKDKKYKKLINKYAKIPIIDKQIKIIADDYADPNQGSGAVKITPAHDFNDYDVGLRHDLEKINILESNGRLNKNCPQKYHGLDRFEARKLIIEDLKSINALEKEEKIKHNVPYGDRSNSIIEPYLTEQWFLNVKKMSAEALKAVKNKKTFFFPESWTKTYNLWLKDIRPWCISRQIWWGHQIPIWYGSDGKIFSAKDQNDAQKQADKFYKKKNSSINQDSNVLDTWFSSALWPFASLGWPKKTYNFKRFYKTSVLVTGFDILFFWVARMMMMGLFVTKKVPFDKVYIHALVRDEHGQKMSKSKGNVIDPLDLIKKYGADALRFTLMSMASPGRDVKLSEERIKGYRNFLTKIWNVSKFCDFNKCNLDIKIDSKEVKLEINQWIINEYIHAKKNIDSHITNFRFDEASKEIYNFVWNIFCDWYLEFSKSIFYSDNQNQIKETKKVFGLIFSNILLTLHPFIPFVTEELWNRLKFLDLYKSPLINCYSDKKFAVIKNSNVELINWLIKLVSLIRSTKVILQVSPGNFVDVCIDHLSKDKKSFLERNFLIFKKASRVENYFKKDEKNDNILPIYLDGDAILIKFATEISLKDQIIKVKEKIDLIKNTIIITKNKLSNKSFINKAPKDVVDKEKDILKKLVNDLNQLESIISIKN
;
A
#
# COMPACT_ATOMS: atom_id res chain seq x y z
N MET A 1 -11.12 -27.81 26.97
CA MET A 1 -12.50 -27.35 26.67
C MET A 1 -12.43 -26.04 25.89
N PHE A 2 -13.26 -25.85 24.88
CA PHE A 2 -13.34 -24.55 24.19
C PHE A 2 -13.97 -23.51 25.11
N GLU A 3 -13.39 -22.30 25.13
CA GLU A 3 -14.01 -21.14 25.78
C GLU A 3 -15.30 -20.73 25.05
N GLU A 4 -16.22 -20.12 25.76
CA GLU A 4 -17.51 -19.75 25.20
C GLU A 4 -17.38 -18.81 24.00
N ASN A 5 -16.46 -17.85 24.07
CA ASN A 5 -16.22 -16.85 23.03
C ASN A 5 -14.76 -16.80 22.60
N TYR A 6 -14.53 -16.46 21.34
CA TYR A 6 -13.20 -16.15 20.82
C TYR A 6 -12.64 -14.88 21.45
N ASN A 7 -11.51 -14.98 22.18
CA ASN A 7 -10.79 -13.85 22.75
C ASN A 7 -9.37 -13.75 22.14
N HIS A 8 -9.15 -12.76 21.28
CA HIS A 8 -7.86 -12.56 20.63
C HIS A 8 -6.75 -12.15 21.59
N LEU A 9 -7.07 -11.41 22.67
CA LEU A 9 -6.08 -10.92 23.64
C LEU A 9 -5.36 -12.07 24.36
N ASP A 10 -6.04 -13.19 24.58
CA ASP A 10 -5.45 -14.35 25.26
C ASP A 10 -4.66 -15.25 24.32
N ILE A 11 -4.88 -15.11 23.02
CA ILE A 11 -4.39 -16.05 22.00
C ILE A 11 -3.20 -15.49 21.23
N GLU A 12 -3.27 -14.27 20.72
CA GLU A 12 -2.33 -13.74 19.74
C GLU A 12 -0.90 -13.69 20.25
N ASP A 13 -0.65 -13.23 21.48
CA ASP A 13 0.68 -13.17 22.06
C ASP A 13 1.29 -14.55 22.33
N LYS A 14 0.49 -15.50 22.80
CA LYS A 14 0.93 -16.88 23.05
C LYS A 14 1.34 -17.57 21.76
N ILE A 15 0.51 -17.42 20.72
CA ILE A 15 0.77 -18.02 19.41
C ILE A 15 2.02 -17.39 18.78
N TYR A 16 2.16 -16.06 18.85
CA TYR A 16 3.36 -15.42 18.30
C TYR A 16 4.65 -15.87 19.00
N THR A 17 4.62 -15.94 20.31
CA THR A 17 5.74 -16.47 21.11
C THR A 17 6.07 -17.92 20.76
N PHE A 18 5.04 -18.75 20.54
CA PHE A 18 5.21 -20.13 20.08
C PHE A 18 5.92 -20.18 18.72
N TRP A 19 5.51 -19.38 17.74
CA TRP A 19 6.13 -19.35 16.42
C TRP A 19 7.61 -18.94 16.48
N GLU A 20 7.89 -17.88 17.24
CA GLU A 20 9.25 -17.32 17.35
C GLU A 20 10.19 -18.28 18.11
N SER A 21 9.74 -18.83 19.23
CA SER A 21 10.53 -19.79 20.06
C SER A 21 10.88 -21.06 19.27
N ASN A 22 9.98 -21.51 18.40
CA ASN A 22 10.20 -22.70 17.57
C ASN A 22 10.86 -22.35 16.22
N LYS A 23 11.28 -21.11 16.00
CA LYS A 23 11.98 -20.64 14.78
C LYS A 23 11.23 -20.97 13.49
N LEU A 24 9.88 -20.87 13.52
CA LEU A 24 9.03 -21.28 12.39
C LEU A 24 9.13 -20.34 11.19
N PHE A 25 9.68 -19.15 11.38
CA PHE A 25 9.86 -18.16 10.32
C PHE A 25 11.18 -18.31 9.56
N GLU A 26 12.15 -19.02 10.14
CA GLU A 26 13.45 -19.22 9.52
C GLU A 26 13.35 -20.13 8.29
N PRO A 27 14.09 -19.87 7.20
CA PRO A 27 14.11 -20.72 6.04
C PRO A 27 14.73 -22.08 6.37
N LYS A 28 14.04 -23.17 6.03
CA LYS A 28 14.59 -24.53 6.15
C LYS A 28 15.51 -24.78 4.97
N LYS A 29 16.83 -24.61 5.17
CA LYS A 29 17.85 -24.75 4.13
C LYS A 29 17.67 -26.04 3.32
N ASN A 30 17.08 -25.93 2.15
CA ASN A 30 16.85 -27.05 1.22
C ASN A 30 16.95 -26.62 -0.24
N ASN A 31 18.13 -26.79 -0.82
CA ASN A 31 18.40 -26.40 -2.21
C ASN A 31 17.58 -27.14 -3.28
N LYS A 32 16.93 -28.26 -2.95
CA LYS A 32 16.07 -29.02 -3.85
C LYS A 32 14.67 -28.44 -4.01
N LYS A 33 14.20 -27.63 -3.05
CA LYS A 33 12.89 -26.98 -3.10
C LYS A 33 12.94 -25.71 -3.94
N LYS A 34 11.79 -25.32 -4.52
CA LYS A 34 11.61 -23.97 -5.05
C LYS A 34 11.70 -22.96 -3.90
N TYR A 35 12.16 -21.75 -4.17
CA TYR A 35 12.20 -20.71 -3.14
C TYR A 35 11.20 -19.59 -3.43
N PHE A 36 10.82 -18.87 -2.39
CA PHE A 36 10.07 -17.64 -2.46
C PHE A 36 10.66 -16.64 -1.46
N SER A 37 10.97 -15.44 -1.88
CA SER A 37 11.57 -14.45 -1.00
C SER A 37 10.96 -13.06 -1.20
N ILE A 38 10.85 -12.33 -0.10
CA ILE A 38 10.49 -10.92 -0.04
C ILE A 38 11.53 -10.20 0.81
N VAL A 39 11.95 -9.01 0.40
CA VAL A 39 12.64 -8.05 1.27
C VAL A 39 11.61 -7.00 1.70
N ILE A 40 11.50 -6.76 3.01
CA ILE A 40 10.56 -5.75 3.53
C ILE A 40 10.95 -4.35 3.01
N PRO A 41 10.03 -3.47 2.62
CA PRO A 41 10.32 -2.05 2.59
C PRO A 41 10.70 -1.61 4.01
N PRO A 42 11.99 -1.30 4.28
CA PRO A 42 12.43 -1.11 5.65
C PRO A 42 11.79 0.17 6.24
N PRO A 43 10.98 0.06 7.31
CA PRO A 43 10.36 1.23 7.91
C PRO A 43 11.42 2.20 8.44
N ASN A 44 11.14 3.49 8.29
CA ASN A 44 11.96 4.56 8.82
C ASN A 44 11.92 4.58 10.36
N VAL A 45 13.06 4.73 11.03
CA VAL A 45 13.13 4.81 12.50
C VAL A 45 12.67 6.19 13.02
N THR A 46 11.55 6.69 12.52
CA THR A 46 11.00 8.03 12.83
C THR A 46 9.79 8.01 13.74
N GLY A 47 9.32 6.84 14.16
CA GLY A 47 8.18 6.66 15.07
C GLY A 47 7.32 5.45 14.73
N ASN A 48 6.04 5.50 15.14
CA ASN A 48 5.10 4.40 15.01
C ASN A 48 4.73 4.08 13.56
N LEU A 49 4.41 2.81 13.30
CA LEU A 49 3.80 2.38 12.06
C LEU A 49 2.39 2.96 11.91
N HIS A 50 1.96 3.13 10.66
CA HIS A 50 0.61 3.58 10.33
C HIS A 50 -0.12 2.52 9.47
N MET A 51 -1.40 2.75 9.16
CA MET A 51 -2.23 1.79 8.41
C MET A 51 -1.67 1.38 7.04
N GLY A 52 -0.91 2.27 6.37
CA GLY A 52 -0.19 1.90 5.13
C GLY A 52 0.85 0.80 5.34
N HIS A 53 1.56 0.83 6.46
CA HIS A 53 2.49 -0.25 6.83
C HIS A 53 1.72 -1.53 7.17
N ALA A 54 0.58 -1.44 7.86
CA ALA A 54 -0.26 -2.61 8.17
C ALA A 54 -0.75 -3.31 6.88
N LEU A 55 -1.22 -2.55 5.88
CA LEU A 55 -1.60 -3.09 4.58
C LEU A 55 -0.42 -3.75 3.87
N ASN A 56 0.69 -3.02 3.73
CA ASN A 56 1.90 -3.49 3.05
C ASN A 56 2.41 -4.81 3.65
N ASN A 57 2.53 -4.87 4.99
CA ASN A 57 3.04 -6.04 5.68
C ASN A 57 2.04 -7.21 5.70
N SER A 58 0.73 -6.94 5.76
CA SER A 58 -0.29 -8.00 5.65
C SER A 58 -0.27 -8.68 4.28
N ILE A 59 -0.06 -7.92 3.20
CA ILE A 59 0.09 -8.47 1.84
C ILE A 59 1.35 -9.35 1.75
N GLN A 60 2.48 -8.86 2.27
CA GLN A 60 3.73 -9.62 2.25
C GLN A 60 3.61 -10.92 3.05
N ASP A 61 3.04 -10.85 4.25
CA ASP A 61 2.86 -12.01 5.12
C ASP A 61 1.93 -13.05 4.52
N LEU A 62 0.82 -12.60 3.89
CA LEU A 62 -0.08 -13.49 3.16
C LEU A 62 0.67 -14.27 2.08
N LEU A 63 1.47 -13.59 1.26
CA LEU A 63 2.25 -14.24 0.20
C LEU A 63 3.28 -15.20 0.77
N VAL A 64 4.01 -14.81 1.81
CA VAL A 64 5.03 -15.68 2.44
C VAL A 64 4.39 -16.93 3.03
N ARG A 65 3.27 -16.82 3.77
CA ARG A 65 2.55 -17.96 4.34
C ARG A 65 1.96 -18.85 3.26
N PHE A 66 1.39 -18.26 2.21
CA PHE A 66 0.83 -19.01 1.08
C PHE A 66 1.89 -19.86 0.37
N TYR A 67 3.05 -19.29 0.04
CA TYR A 67 4.11 -20.06 -0.61
C TYR A 67 4.79 -21.06 0.33
N ARG A 68 4.84 -20.76 1.64
CA ARG A 68 5.31 -21.72 2.66
C ARG A 68 4.41 -22.94 2.72
N LEU A 69 3.09 -22.75 2.75
CA LEU A 69 2.11 -23.84 2.68
C LEU A 69 2.23 -24.65 1.39
N LYS A 70 2.60 -24.04 0.27
CA LYS A 70 2.90 -24.74 -0.99
C LYS A 70 4.25 -25.46 -1.00
N GLY A 71 4.96 -25.48 0.13
CA GLY A 71 6.20 -26.22 0.29
C GLY A 71 7.45 -25.53 -0.24
N TYR A 72 7.38 -24.25 -0.59
CA TYR A 72 8.56 -23.47 -0.97
C TYR A 72 9.46 -23.21 0.24
N GLU A 73 10.75 -23.09 0.01
CA GLU A 73 11.67 -22.50 0.99
C GLU A 73 11.46 -20.99 0.98
N THR A 74 10.97 -20.43 2.09
CA THR A 74 10.58 -19.00 2.13
C THR A 74 11.52 -18.18 2.99
N LEU A 75 11.85 -16.97 2.53
CA LEU A 75 12.52 -15.94 3.31
C LEU A 75 11.74 -14.62 3.20
N TRP A 76 11.35 -14.07 4.34
CA TRP A 76 10.94 -12.67 4.45
C TRP A 76 12.00 -11.92 5.26
N GLN A 77 12.85 -11.16 4.55
CA GLN A 77 13.97 -10.43 5.11
C GLN A 77 13.48 -9.15 5.80
N PRO A 78 13.57 -9.03 7.14
CA PRO A 78 13.19 -7.83 7.88
C PRO A 78 14.33 -6.82 7.98
N GLY A 79 13.96 -5.59 8.33
CA GLY A 79 14.89 -4.54 8.73
C GLY A 79 14.25 -3.18 8.82
N THR A 80 15.07 -2.17 9.14
CA THR A 80 14.67 -0.76 9.31
C THR A 80 15.64 0.17 8.58
N ASP A 81 15.14 1.36 8.20
CA ASP A 81 15.92 2.39 7.53
C ASP A 81 16.31 3.51 8.50
N HIS A 82 17.53 4.01 8.36
CA HIS A 82 18.05 5.12 9.17
C HIS A 82 17.39 6.47 8.82
N ALA A 83 16.81 6.59 7.62
CA ALA A 83 15.99 7.71 7.17
C ALA A 83 16.63 9.11 7.27
N GLY A 84 17.96 9.19 7.26
CA GLY A 84 18.76 10.43 7.16
C GLY A 84 18.12 11.68 7.76
N ILE A 85 17.72 12.60 6.90
CA ILE A 85 17.09 13.89 7.28
C ILE A 85 15.91 13.72 8.25
N ALA A 86 15.03 12.76 7.97
CA ALA A 86 13.80 12.61 8.77
C ALA A 86 14.09 12.20 10.22
N THR A 87 15.05 11.30 10.44
CA THR A 87 15.45 10.88 11.79
C THR A 87 16.21 12.00 12.52
N GLU A 88 17.11 12.70 11.82
CA GLU A 88 17.84 13.84 12.39
C GLU A 88 16.86 14.90 12.88
N LEU A 89 15.87 15.27 12.08
CA LEU A 89 14.82 16.24 12.46
C LEU A 89 14.02 15.82 13.69
N VAL A 90 13.64 14.53 13.81
CA VAL A 90 12.89 14.04 14.97
C VAL A 90 13.73 14.22 16.25
N VAL A 91 15.02 13.88 16.18
CA VAL A 91 15.92 14.01 17.34
C VAL A 91 16.20 15.48 17.65
N GLU A 92 16.42 16.34 16.65
CA GLU A 92 16.59 17.80 16.86
C GLU A 92 15.36 18.42 17.54
N LYS A 93 14.15 18.06 17.09
CA LYS A 93 12.93 18.54 17.70
C LYS A 93 12.84 18.17 19.19
N ARG A 94 13.17 16.93 19.53
CA ARG A 94 13.20 16.45 20.92
C ARG A 94 14.27 17.14 21.77
N LEU A 95 15.40 17.45 21.18
CA LEU A 95 16.46 18.21 21.86
C LEU A 95 16.01 19.65 22.11
N ASN A 96 15.39 20.30 21.13
CA ASN A 96 14.85 21.65 21.27
C ASN A 96 13.77 21.75 22.37
N GLU A 97 12.92 20.72 22.52
CA GLU A 97 11.96 20.61 23.63
C GLU A 97 12.64 20.60 25.01
N LYS A 98 13.95 20.19 25.06
CA LYS A 98 14.79 20.20 26.25
C LYS A 98 15.74 21.41 26.32
N ASN A 99 15.52 22.44 25.49
CA ASN A 99 16.38 23.63 25.35
C ASN A 99 17.83 23.28 24.96
N GLN A 100 18.03 22.21 24.20
CA GLN A 100 19.30 21.80 23.64
C GLN A 100 19.26 21.89 22.11
N SER A 101 20.43 22.18 21.49
CA SER A 101 20.52 22.14 20.04
C SER A 101 21.71 21.26 19.59
N LYS A 102 21.66 20.74 18.37
CA LYS A 102 22.75 19.91 17.83
C LYS A 102 24.08 20.67 17.80
N ASN A 103 24.04 21.97 17.51
CA ASN A 103 25.23 22.79 17.43
C ASN A 103 25.93 22.98 18.78
N ILE A 104 25.14 23.06 19.87
CA ILE A 104 25.66 23.13 21.26
C ILE A 104 26.27 21.78 21.67
N LEU A 105 25.61 20.67 21.29
CA LEU A 105 26.09 19.33 21.64
C LEU A 105 27.37 18.92 20.88
N GLY A 106 27.51 19.39 19.66
CA GLY A 106 28.54 18.94 18.71
C GLY A 106 28.18 17.54 18.11
N ARG A 107 28.83 17.23 16.98
CA ARG A 107 28.53 16.05 16.15
C ARG A 107 28.55 14.73 16.93
N GLU A 108 29.55 14.51 17.74
CA GLU A 108 29.72 13.22 18.46
C GLU A 108 28.60 12.92 19.46
N LYS A 109 28.28 13.92 20.30
CA LYS A 109 27.20 13.77 21.29
C LYS A 109 25.85 13.68 20.63
N PHE A 110 25.61 14.50 19.61
CA PHE A 110 24.37 14.44 18.84
C PHE A 110 24.15 13.06 18.20
N LEU A 111 25.18 12.48 17.56
CA LEU A 111 25.07 11.14 16.98
C LEU A 111 24.76 10.06 18.04
N LYS A 112 25.26 10.19 19.27
CA LYS A 112 24.90 9.28 20.38
C LYS A 112 23.41 9.35 20.70
N GLU A 113 22.84 10.55 20.70
CA GLU A 113 21.37 10.73 20.88
C GLU A 113 20.57 10.09 19.75
N VAL A 114 21.04 10.23 18.49
CA VAL A 114 20.36 9.62 17.34
C VAL A 114 20.43 8.09 17.38
N TRP A 115 21.58 7.52 17.79
CA TRP A 115 21.69 6.06 17.98
C TRP A 115 20.76 5.55 19.09
N SER A 116 20.68 6.26 20.23
CA SER A 116 19.74 5.93 21.31
C SER A 116 18.29 5.98 20.82
N TRP A 117 17.92 7.01 20.06
CA TRP A 117 16.59 7.11 19.41
C TRP A 117 16.32 5.92 18.49
N LYS A 118 17.29 5.55 17.63
CA LYS A 118 17.17 4.42 16.71
C LYS A 118 16.88 3.11 17.44
N GLU A 119 17.59 2.84 18.56
CA GLU A 119 17.34 1.61 19.35
C GLU A 119 15.89 1.57 19.84
N ASN A 120 15.40 2.65 20.42
CA ASN A 120 14.03 2.73 20.94
C ASN A 120 12.98 2.60 19.83
N SER A 121 13.09 3.41 18.78
CA SER A 121 12.14 3.44 17.67
C SER A 121 12.19 2.14 16.84
N GLY A 122 13.37 1.59 16.61
CA GLY A 122 13.52 0.33 15.86
C GLY A 122 12.88 -0.85 16.59
N ASN A 123 13.08 -0.96 17.91
CA ASN A 123 12.45 -2.00 18.71
C ASN A 123 10.93 -1.86 18.74
N LEU A 124 10.41 -0.63 18.84
CA LEU A 124 8.97 -0.37 18.78
C LEU A 124 8.38 -0.84 17.45
N ILE A 125 8.99 -0.50 16.33
CA ILE A 125 8.56 -0.92 14.99
C ILE A 125 8.50 -2.44 14.86
N ILE A 126 9.56 -3.14 15.31
CA ILE A 126 9.63 -4.61 15.29
C ILE A 126 8.47 -5.20 16.12
N ASN A 127 8.22 -4.67 17.31
CA ASN A 127 7.13 -5.12 18.17
C ASN A 127 5.75 -4.88 17.52
N GLN A 128 5.55 -3.76 16.86
CA GLN A 128 4.32 -3.47 16.12
C GLN A 128 4.09 -4.46 14.96
N LEU A 129 5.15 -4.82 14.24
CA LEU A 129 5.09 -5.84 13.18
C LEU A 129 4.78 -7.23 13.74
N LYS A 130 5.37 -7.58 14.90
CA LYS A 130 5.05 -8.84 15.61
C LYS A 130 3.59 -8.89 16.03
N LYS A 131 3.04 -7.82 16.58
CA LYS A 131 1.61 -7.71 16.94
C LYS A 131 0.69 -7.85 15.74
N LEU A 132 1.10 -7.40 14.56
CA LEU A 132 0.36 -7.61 13.31
C LEU A 132 0.43 -9.07 12.82
N GLY A 133 1.28 -9.91 13.39
CA GLY A 133 1.48 -11.31 13.00
C GLY A 133 2.48 -11.53 11.87
N SER A 134 3.37 -10.59 11.63
CA SER A 134 4.36 -10.69 10.54
C SER A 134 5.33 -11.84 10.74
N SER A 135 5.45 -12.75 9.75
CA SER A 135 6.28 -13.96 9.81
C SER A 135 7.69 -13.76 9.22
N CYS A 136 8.33 -12.64 9.59
CA CYS A 136 9.70 -12.32 9.21
C CYS A 136 10.74 -13.24 9.89
N ASP A 137 11.86 -13.49 9.22
CA ASP A 137 13.03 -14.10 9.85
C ASP A 137 13.76 -13.05 10.72
N TRP A 138 13.30 -12.88 11.97
CA TRP A 138 13.84 -11.88 12.89
C TRP A 138 15.30 -12.11 13.26
N SER A 139 15.82 -13.32 13.11
CA SER A 139 17.23 -13.63 13.32
C SER A 139 18.14 -12.92 12.31
N GLN A 140 17.59 -12.50 11.18
CA GLN A 140 18.27 -11.81 10.09
C GLN A 140 17.92 -10.31 10.01
N THR A 141 17.37 -9.74 11.08
CA THR A 141 17.02 -8.30 11.10
C THR A 141 18.22 -7.44 10.70
N ARG A 142 18.02 -6.51 9.75
CA ARG A 142 19.04 -5.61 9.24
C ARG A 142 18.67 -4.14 9.52
N PHE A 143 19.69 -3.32 9.58
CA PHE A 143 19.57 -1.87 9.63
C PHE A 143 20.44 -1.26 8.54
N THR A 144 19.93 -0.25 7.83
CA THR A 144 20.64 0.33 6.67
C THR A 144 22.01 0.93 7.01
N MET A 145 22.33 1.12 8.32
CA MET A 145 23.65 1.53 8.78
C MET A 145 24.37 0.45 9.63
N ASP A 146 23.92 -0.83 9.58
CA ASP A 146 24.68 -1.90 10.20
C ASP A 146 26.04 -2.12 9.48
N LYS A 147 26.93 -2.84 10.12
CA LYS A 147 28.29 -3.07 9.61
C LYS A 147 28.29 -3.63 8.19
N ASN A 148 27.43 -4.61 7.88
CA ASN A 148 27.39 -5.23 6.56
C ASN A 148 26.84 -4.27 5.50
N MET A 149 25.80 -3.49 5.84
CA MET A 149 25.25 -2.48 4.97
C MET A 149 26.27 -1.35 4.71
N SER A 150 26.99 -0.91 5.74
CA SER A 150 28.03 0.11 5.60
C SER A 150 29.20 -0.39 4.72
N GLU A 151 29.65 -1.62 4.89
CA GLU A 151 30.64 -2.25 4.00
C GLU A 151 30.16 -2.28 2.53
N ALA A 152 28.87 -2.58 2.32
CA ALA A 152 28.27 -2.59 0.99
C ALA A 152 28.20 -1.19 0.36
N VAL A 153 27.76 -0.19 1.14
CA VAL A 153 27.68 1.21 0.71
C VAL A 153 29.04 1.74 0.28
N VAL A 154 30.05 1.58 1.12
CA VAL A 154 31.42 2.02 0.83
C VAL A 154 31.94 1.33 -0.44
N LYS A 155 31.77 0.02 -0.56
CA LYS A 155 32.23 -0.73 -1.74
C LYS A 155 31.56 -0.23 -3.02
N VAL A 156 30.25 -0.04 -3.03
CA VAL A 156 29.53 0.44 -4.22
C VAL A 156 29.95 1.87 -4.56
N PHE A 157 30.09 2.75 -3.56
CA PHE A 157 30.57 4.10 -3.79
C PHE A 157 31.94 4.10 -4.47
N LEU A 158 32.92 3.37 -3.95
CA LEU A 158 34.26 3.27 -4.51
C LEU A 158 34.27 2.71 -5.94
N GLU A 159 33.46 1.70 -6.24
CA GLU A 159 33.32 1.15 -7.58
C GLU A 159 32.74 2.17 -8.57
N LEU A 160 31.71 2.93 -8.16
CA LEU A 160 31.10 3.99 -8.98
C LEU A 160 32.07 5.16 -9.20
N HIS A 161 32.77 5.58 -8.14
CA HIS A 161 33.77 6.64 -8.22
C HIS A 161 34.95 6.25 -9.13
N LYS A 162 35.48 5.04 -8.99
CA LYS A 162 36.53 4.52 -9.88
C LYS A 162 36.13 4.53 -11.35
N LYS A 163 34.83 4.28 -11.64
CA LYS A 163 34.27 4.34 -13.01
C LYS A 163 33.90 5.75 -13.47
N LYS A 164 34.22 6.77 -12.67
CA LYS A 164 33.89 8.18 -12.93
C LYS A 164 32.37 8.43 -13.11
N LEU A 165 31.54 7.58 -12.51
CA LEU A 165 30.10 7.78 -12.45
C LEU A 165 29.70 8.67 -11.28
N ILE A 166 30.41 8.59 -10.14
CA ILE A 166 30.35 9.56 -9.06
C ILE A 166 31.38 10.64 -9.31
N TYR A 167 30.97 11.87 -9.25
CA TYR A 167 31.81 13.04 -9.46
C TYR A 167 31.30 14.19 -8.58
N LYS A 168 32.21 15.14 -8.29
CA LYS A 168 31.92 16.36 -7.55
C LYS A 168 31.79 17.51 -8.55
N ASP A 169 30.79 18.34 -8.37
CA ASP A 169 30.55 19.46 -9.30
C ASP A 169 29.85 20.63 -8.58
N PHE A 170 30.14 21.83 -9.06
CA PHE A 170 29.54 23.05 -8.57
C PHE A 170 28.32 23.38 -9.44
N LYS A 171 27.16 22.95 -8.97
CA LYS A 171 25.88 23.02 -9.71
C LYS A 171 24.75 23.59 -8.88
N LEU A 172 23.78 24.11 -9.58
CA LEU A 172 22.50 24.48 -8.98
C LEU A 172 21.79 23.23 -8.48
N SER A 173 21.40 23.22 -7.20
CA SER A 173 20.75 22.13 -6.52
C SER A 173 19.52 22.64 -5.76
N ASN A 174 18.51 21.78 -5.56
CA ASN A 174 17.41 22.08 -4.64
C ASN A 174 17.97 22.14 -3.21
N TRP A 175 17.82 23.28 -2.58
CA TRP A 175 18.37 23.56 -1.25
C TRP A 175 17.27 23.91 -0.27
N ASP A 176 17.23 23.22 0.85
CA ASP A 176 16.37 23.57 1.95
C ASP A 176 17.09 24.54 2.90
N PRO A 177 16.67 25.82 2.96
CA PRO A 177 17.38 26.82 3.78
C PRO A 177 17.15 26.68 5.28
N VAL A 178 16.08 25.96 5.69
CA VAL A 178 15.81 25.65 7.11
C VAL A 178 16.67 24.49 7.58
N LEU A 179 16.77 23.44 6.77
CA LEU A 179 17.60 22.27 7.06
C LEU A 179 19.07 22.46 6.67
N GLN A 180 19.35 23.49 5.89
CA GLN A 180 20.68 23.83 5.34
C GLN A 180 21.34 22.62 4.65
N THR A 181 20.57 21.94 3.82
CA THR A 181 21.04 20.77 3.05
C THR A 181 20.40 20.70 1.67
N ALA A 182 21.15 20.11 0.74
CA ALA A 182 20.59 19.74 -0.55
C ALA A 182 19.53 18.63 -0.37
N ILE A 183 18.47 18.69 -1.17
CA ILE A 183 17.43 17.67 -1.24
C ILE A 183 17.27 17.18 -2.68
N SER A 184 16.68 16.00 -2.87
CA SER A 184 16.38 15.46 -4.20
C SER A 184 15.20 16.19 -4.85
N ASP A 185 15.15 16.23 -6.19
CA ASP A 185 14.02 16.79 -6.95
C ASP A 185 12.67 16.15 -6.54
N LEU A 186 12.70 14.90 -6.11
CA LEU A 186 11.53 14.13 -5.65
C LEU A 186 11.02 14.55 -4.27
N GLU A 187 11.86 15.19 -3.46
CA GLU A 187 11.52 15.70 -2.13
C GLU A 187 10.94 17.13 -2.20
N VAL A 188 10.80 17.67 -3.43
CA VAL A 188 10.23 19.00 -3.69
C VAL A 188 8.76 18.87 -4.05
N VAL A 189 7.88 19.47 -3.25
CA VAL A 189 6.43 19.48 -3.46
C VAL A 189 6.01 20.84 -4.04
N GLN A 190 5.46 20.83 -5.24
CA GLN A 190 4.89 22.03 -5.85
C GLN A 190 3.54 22.36 -5.19
N LYS A 191 3.40 23.60 -4.67
CA LYS A 191 2.15 24.11 -4.12
C LYS A 191 1.70 25.35 -4.89
N GLU A 192 0.45 25.36 -5.32
CA GLU A 192 -0.17 26.55 -5.89
C GLU A 192 -0.41 27.57 -4.76
N VAL A 193 0.13 28.76 -4.90
CA VAL A 193 -0.03 29.87 -3.96
C VAL A 193 -0.48 31.14 -4.67
N GLU A 194 -1.18 31.99 -3.95
CA GLU A 194 -1.44 33.36 -4.38
C GLU A 194 -0.18 34.21 -4.19
N GLY A 195 0.29 34.83 -5.25
CA GLY A 195 1.48 35.64 -5.26
C GLY A 195 1.31 36.88 -6.13
N LYS A 196 2.41 37.55 -6.40
CA LYS A 196 2.44 38.74 -7.25
C LYS A 196 3.53 38.62 -8.32
N LEU A 197 3.24 39.13 -9.50
CA LEU A 197 4.18 39.35 -10.57
C LEU A 197 4.52 40.84 -10.57
N TYR A 198 5.81 41.15 -10.50
CA TYR A 198 6.32 42.51 -10.43
C TYR A 198 6.96 42.88 -11.77
N TYR A 199 6.51 43.99 -12.35
CA TYR A 199 7.03 44.57 -13.60
C TYR A 199 8.06 45.63 -13.26
N ILE A 200 9.32 45.41 -13.62
CA ILE A 200 10.46 46.23 -13.20
C ILE A 200 11.16 46.76 -14.44
N LYS A 201 11.41 48.07 -14.46
CA LYS A 201 12.10 48.81 -15.53
C LYS A 201 13.61 48.73 -15.34
N TYR A 202 14.31 48.32 -16.39
CA TYR A 202 15.77 48.34 -16.48
C TYR A 202 16.18 49.38 -17.50
N LEU A 203 16.89 50.38 -17.08
CA LEU A 203 17.25 51.52 -17.94
C LEU A 203 18.30 51.12 -18.96
N ILE A 204 18.08 51.47 -20.22
CA ILE A 204 19.04 51.30 -21.33
C ILE A 204 19.80 52.59 -21.49
N ASN A 205 19.10 53.77 -21.48
CA ASN A 205 19.64 55.10 -21.45
C ASN A 205 18.69 55.99 -20.61
N LYS A 206 18.83 57.35 -20.67
CA LYS A 206 18.02 58.26 -19.84
C LYS A 206 16.53 58.13 -20.07
N ASP A 207 16.10 57.77 -21.27
CA ASP A 207 14.68 57.80 -21.68
C ASP A 207 14.15 56.42 -22.07
N ASP A 208 15.05 55.46 -22.37
CA ASP A 208 14.67 54.12 -22.79
C ASP A 208 14.87 53.09 -21.70
N PHE A 209 13.91 52.18 -21.56
CA PHE A 209 13.97 51.04 -20.62
C PHE A 209 13.42 49.78 -21.24
N ILE A 210 13.81 48.67 -20.67
CA ILE A 210 13.19 47.34 -20.90
C ILE A 210 12.50 46.89 -19.62
N THR A 211 11.24 46.51 -19.71
CA THR A 211 10.47 45.99 -18.56
C THR A 211 10.59 44.49 -18.49
N ILE A 212 11.01 43.96 -17.35
CA ILE A 212 10.96 42.52 -17.04
C ILE A 212 9.85 42.21 -16.05
N ALA A 213 9.33 40.99 -16.07
CA ALA A 213 8.33 40.51 -15.12
C ALA A 213 8.90 39.37 -14.27
N THR A 214 8.82 39.49 -12.94
CA THR A 214 9.36 38.49 -12.02
C THR A 214 8.47 38.26 -10.81
N THR A 215 8.42 37.05 -10.31
CA THR A 215 7.83 36.69 -9.01
C THR A 215 8.83 36.83 -7.86
N ARG A 216 10.12 36.99 -8.18
CA ARG A 216 11.24 36.98 -7.22
C ARG A 216 12.10 38.24 -7.33
N PRO A 217 11.59 39.42 -6.97
CA PRO A 217 12.36 40.68 -7.06
C PRO A 217 13.60 40.68 -6.17
N GLU A 218 13.67 39.87 -5.10
CA GLU A 218 14.85 39.76 -4.24
C GLU A 218 16.10 39.24 -4.97
N THR A 219 15.92 38.58 -6.13
CA THR A 219 17.06 38.02 -6.88
C THR A 219 17.66 38.96 -7.90
N ILE A 220 17.16 40.20 -8.05
CA ILE A 220 17.63 41.15 -9.09
C ILE A 220 19.14 41.47 -8.99
N PHE A 221 19.73 41.41 -7.80
CA PHE A 221 21.16 41.67 -7.61
C PHE A 221 22.07 40.59 -8.22
N ALA A 222 21.49 39.45 -8.54
CA ALA A 222 22.17 38.31 -9.18
C ALA A 222 21.92 38.23 -10.69
N ASP A 223 21.23 39.23 -11.28
CA ASP A 223 20.96 39.23 -12.71
C ASP A 223 22.24 39.43 -13.52
N THR A 224 22.41 38.65 -14.57
CA THR A 224 23.62 38.69 -15.44
C THR A 224 23.28 38.96 -16.89
N ALA A 225 22.02 38.78 -17.29
CA ALA A 225 21.51 39.17 -18.61
C ALA A 225 19.99 39.38 -18.57
N ILE A 226 19.45 39.94 -19.65
CA ILE A 226 18.02 39.93 -19.97
C ILE A 226 17.87 39.17 -21.27
N ALA A 227 17.09 38.06 -21.27
CA ALA A 227 16.77 37.31 -22.47
C ALA A 227 15.52 37.86 -23.15
N VAL A 228 15.57 37.95 -24.49
CA VAL A 228 14.46 38.30 -25.34
C VAL A 228 14.39 37.32 -26.51
N ASN A 229 13.18 37.04 -27.00
CA ASN A 229 13.05 36.16 -28.14
C ASN A 229 13.58 36.84 -29.43
N PRO A 230 14.44 36.19 -30.22
CA PRO A 230 14.99 36.78 -31.44
C PRO A 230 13.91 37.07 -32.50
N LYS A 231 12.73 36.45 -32.40
CA LYS A 231 11.59 36.68 -33.29
C LYS A 231 10.64 37.78 -32.81
N ASP A 232 10.81 38.26 -31.57
CA ASP A 232 9.97 39.32 -31.03
C ASP A 232 10.33 40.68 -31.61
N LYS A 233 9.44 41.25 -32.42
CA LYS A 233 9.61 42.55 -33.08
C LYS A 233 9.79 43.67 -32.05
N LYS A 234 9.23 43.60 -30.87
CA LYS A 234 9.27 44.58 -29.79
C LYS A 234 10.70 44.79 -29.28
N TYR A 235 11.45 43.72 -29.12
CA TYR A 235 12.75 43.77 -28.47
C TYR A 235 13.93 43.48 -29.40
N LYS A 236 13.71 43.09 -30.67
CA LYS A 236 14.75 42.73 -31.63
C LYS A 236 15.86 43.81 -31.76
N LYS A 237 15.49 45.09 -31.71
CA LYS A 237 16.46 46.23 -31.82
C LYS A 237 17.27 46.44 -30.55
N LEU A 238 16.92 45.80 -29.44
CA LEU A 238 17.59 45.88 -28.16
C LEU A 238 18.64 44.78 -27.96
N ILE A 239 18.64 43.74 -28.78
CA ILE A 239 19.61 42.64 -28.70
C ILE A 239 21.04 43.19 -28.81
N ASN A 240 21.92 42.73 -27.95
CA ASN A 240 23.31 43.12 -27.76
C ASN A 240 23.49 44.52 -27.12
N LYS A 241 22.44 45.26 -26.77
CA LYS A 241 22.52 46.46 -25.95
C LYS A 241 22.70 46.08 -24.47
N TYR A 242 22.96 47.08 -23.65
CA TYR A 242 23.09 46.89 -22.18
C TYR A 242 21.93 47.61 -21.51
N ALA A 243 21.47 47.02 -20.41
CA ALA A 243 20.51 47.65 -19.52
C ALA A 243 21.06 47.65 -18.09
N LYS A 244 20.71 48.64 -17.29
CA LYS A 244 21.15 48.79 -15.89
C LYS A 244 20.17 48.14 -14.96
N ILE A 245 20.68 47.29 -14.05
CA ILE A 245 19.91 46.77 -12.93
C ILE A 245 19.54 47.93 -12.01
N PRO A 246 18.25 48.14 -11.69
CA PRO A 246 17.87 49.21 -10.77
C PRO A 246 18.50 49.01 -9.38
N ILE A 247 18.68 50.11 -8.60
CA ILE A 247 19.31 50.15 -7.27
C ILE A 247 20.84 50.07 -7.30
N ILE A 248 21.46 49.19 -8.15
CA ILE A 248 22.91 48.97 -8.16
C ILE A 248 23.61 49.49 -9.40
N ASP A 249 22.90 49.94 -10.40
CA ASP A 249 23.42 50.53 -11.66
C ASP A 249 24.39 49.62 -12.45
N LYS A 250 24.43 48.31 -12.09
CA LYS A 250 25.24 47.29 -12.82
C LYS A 250 24.69 47.10 -14.22
N GLN A 251 25.57 47.19 -15.23
CA GLN A 251 25.17 46.92 -16.61
C GLN A 251 25.13 45.42 -16.91
N ILE A 252 24.05 44.96 -17.54
CA ILE A 252 23.86 43.59 -18.02
C ILE A 252 23.43 43.60 -19.49
N LYS A 253 23.85 42.57 -20.22
CA LYS A 253 23.64 42.47 -21.68
C LYS A 253 22.22 41.95 -21.96
N ILE A 254 21.58 42.47 -22.99
CA ILE A 254 20.34 41.94 -23.57
C ILE A 254 20.74 40.88 -24.60
N ILE A 255 20.36 39.62 -24.37
CA ILE A 255 20.71 38.44 -25.15
C ILE A 255 19.50 37.91 -25.92
N ALA A 256 19.74 37.21 -27.03
CA ALA A 256 18.73 36.52 -27.82
C ALA A 256 18.66 35.07 -27.38
N ASP A 257 17.52 34.62 -26.84
CA ASP A 257 17.31 33.20 -26.48
C ASP A 257 15.83 32.86 -26.63
N ASP A 258 15.55 31.71 -27.25
CA ASP A 258 14.16 31.21 -27.46
C ASP A 258 13.46 30.86 -26.14
N TYR A 259 14.17 30.82 -25.02
CA TYR A 259 13.61 30.64 -23.69
C TYR A 259 12.62 31.76 -23.33
N ALA A 260 12.84 33.01 -23.79
CA ALA A 260 11.92 34.11 -23.55
C ALA A 260 10.66 33.95 -24.43
N ASP A 261 9.51 33.72 -23.80
CA ASP A 261 8.23 33.65 -24.49
C ASP A 261 7.62 35.06 -24.64
N PRO A 262 7.43 35.58 -25.90
CA PRO A 262 6.86 36.91 -26.14
C PRO A 262 5.45 37.11 -25.54
N ASN A 263 4.70 36.02 -25.27
CA ASN A 263 3.33 36.05 -24.76
C ASN A 263 3.26 35.95 -23.23
N GLN A 264 4.39 35.78 -22.53
CA GLN A 264 4.41 35.69 -21.07
C GLN A 264 5.01 36.95 -20.43
N GLY A 265 4.33 37.45 -19.39
CA GLY A 265 4.79 38.61 -18.64
C GLY A 265 5.00 39.86 -19.54
N SER A 266 6.23 40.36 -19.63
CA SER A 266 6.60 41.46 -20.50
C SER A 266 7.17 41.04 -21.87
N GLY A 267 7.42 39.71 -22.06
CA GLY A 267 8.16 39.14 -23.19
C GLY A 267 9.70 39.20 -23.01
N ALA A 268 10.18 39.88 -21.97
CA ALA A 268 11.59 39.95 -21.58
C ALA A 268 11.79 39.27 -20.23
N VAL A 269 12.79 38.41 -20.10
CA VAL A 269 13.07 37.61 -18.91
C VAL A 269 14.44 37.95 -18.34
N LYS A 270 14.53 38.33 -17.06
CA LYS A 270 15.80 38.46 -16.37
C LYS A 270 16.45 37.10 -16.22
N ILE A 271 17.74 36.99 -16.40
CA ILE A 271 18.50 35.75 -16.29
C ILE A 271 19.39 35.77 -15.05
N THR A 272 19.07 34.89 -14.12
CA THR A 272 19.71 34.77 -12.79
C THR A 272 20.24 33.35 -12.61
N PRO A 273 21.38 32.97 -13.20
CA PRO A 273 21.80 31.55 -13.30
C PRO A 273 22.06 30.86 -11.98
N ALA A 274 22.29 31.59 -10.90
CA ALA A 274 22.51 30.99 -9.56
C ALA A 274 21.23 30.76 -8.75
N HIS A 275 20.04 31.20 -9.23
CA HIS A 275 18.79 31.20 -8.45
C HIS A 275 17.56 30.70 -9.21
N ASP A 276 17.72 30.21 -10.44
CA ASP A 276 16.68 29.51 -11.22
C ASP A 276 17.30 28.45 -12.13
N PHE A 277 16.66 27.28 -12.23
CA PHE A 277 17.19 26.15 -13.02
C PHE A 277 17.16 26.42 -14.54
N ASN A 278 16.12 27.09 -15.03
CA ASN A 278 16.01 27.42 -16.46
C ASN A 278 17.03 28.54 -16.81
N ASP A 279 17.17 29.56 -15.95
CA ASP A 279 18.16 30.61 -16.10
C ASP A 279 19.59 30.05 -16.05
N TYR A 280 19.81 28.97 -15.25
CA TYR A 280 21.10 28.26 -15.21
C TYR A 280 21.44 27.65 -16.57
N ASP A 281 20.47 27.03 -17.23
CA ASP A 281 20.65 26.43 -18.56
C ASP A 281 20.90 27.53 -19.63
N VAL A 282 20.20 28.68 -19.55
CA VAL A 282 20.49 29.86 -20.39
C VAL A 282 21.88 30.36 -20.11
N GLY A 283 22.26 30.47 -18.83
CA GLY A 283 23.59 30.92 -18.39
C GLY A 283 24.71 30.04 -18.95
N LEU A 284 24.51 28.72 -19.03
CA LEU A 284 25.47 27.79 -19.66
C LEU A 284 25.59 28.02 -21.17
N ARG A 285 24.49 28.29 -21.88
CA ARG A 285 24.48 28.50 -23.33
C ARG A 285 25.18 29.82 -23.73
N HIS A 286 25.06 30.83 -22.86
CA HIS A 286 25.59 32.18 -23.13
C HIS A 286 26.85 32.52 -22.31
N ASP A 287 27.44 31.54 -21.60
CA ASP A 287 28.62 31.71 -20.73
C ASP A 287 28.47 32.87 -19.73
N LEU A 288 27.29 32.95 -19.07
CA LEU A 288 26.99 34.02 -18.13
C LEU A 288 27.56 33.72 -16.74
N GLU A 289 27.93 34.83 -16.03
CA GLU A 289 28.36 34.76 -14.63
C GLU A 289 27.25 34.15 -13.74
N LYS A 290 27.65 33.39 -12.72
CA LYS A 290 26.74 32.78 -11.72
C LYS A 290 26.94 33.47 -10.38
N ILE A 291 26.15 34.47 -10.10
CA ILE A 291 26.25 35.28 -8.89
C ILE A 291 25.28 34.70 -7.84
N ASN A 292 25.81 34.08 -6.79
CA ASN A 292 25.00 33.63 -5.66
C ASN A 292 24.87 34.79 -4.63
N ILE A 293 23.61 35.15 -4.32
CA ILE A 293 23.29 36.23 -3.36
C ILE A 293 22.69 35.71 -2.04
N LEU A 294 22.58 34.43 -1.87
CA LEU A 294 22.03 33.83 -0.65
C LEU A 294 23.10 33.08 0.15
N GLU A 295 23.00 33.14 1.46
CA GLU A 295 23.64 32.22 2.39
C GLU A 295 22.87 30.88 2.46
N SER A 296 23.46 29.86 3.07
CA SER A 296 22.87 28.54 3.24
C SER A 296 21.53 28.56 4.00
N ASN A 297 21.28 29.54 4.85
CA ASN A 297 20.04 29.74 5.62
C ASN A 297 19.01 30.63 4.89
N GLY A 298 19.25 30.99 3.62
CA GLY A 298 18.33 31.78 2.81
C GLY A 298 18.35 33.29 3.08
N ARG A 299 19.35 33.79 3.84
CA ARG A 299 19.58 35.21 4.05
C ARG A 299 20.44 35.78 2.92
N LEU A 300 20.29 37.09 2.63
CA LEU A 300 21.09 37.76 1.62
C LEU A 300 22.54 37.91 2.09
N ASN A 301 23.48 37.61 1.18
CA ASN A 301 24.91 37.64 1.48
C ASN A 301 25.59 38.97 1.00
N LYS A 302 26.93 39.02 1.07
CA LYS A 302 27.75 40.17 0.73
C LYS A 302 27.74 40.57 -0.75
N ASN A 303 27.19 39.77 -1.64
CA ASN A 303 27.05 40.09 -3.06
C ASN A 303 25.84 40.99 -3.34
N CYS A 304 25.05 41.31 -2.31
CA CYS A 304 24.00 42.31 -2.34
C CYS A 304 24.50 43.66 -1.82
N PRO A 305 23.77 44.77 -2.04
CA PRO A 305 24.07 46.05 -1.37
C PRO A 305 23.98 45.92 0.16
N GLN A 306 24.88 46.61 0.88
CA GLN A 306 25.04 46.50 2.33
C GLN A 306 23.76 46.64 3.13
N LYS A 307 22.80 47.48 2.65
CA LYS A 307 21.46 47.66 3.22
C LYS A 307 20.70 46.37 3.42
N TYR A 308 20.93 45.32 2.60
CA TYR A 308 20.17 44.04 2.60
C TYR A 308 20.95 42.87 3.20
N HIS A 309 22.23 43.06 3.62
CA HIS A 309 23.05 41.98 4.18
C HIS A 309 22.38 41.36 5.41
N GLY A 310 22.32 40.05 5.44
CA GLY A 310 21.81 39.25 6.57
C GLY A 310 20.31 39.28 6.74
N LEU A 311 19.56 40.02 5.89
CA LEU A 311 18.10 39.96 5.91
C LEU A 311 17.60 38.67 5.34
N ASP A 312 16.47 38.16 5.90
CA ASP A 312 15.75 37.03 5.29
C ASP A 312 15.25 37.44 3.90
N ARG A 313 15.28 36.52 2.94
CA ARG A 313 14.95 36.80 1.54
C ARG A 313 13.56 37.40 1.34
N PHE A 314 12.57 37.07 2.19
CA PHE A 314 11.22 37.63 2.10
C PHE A 314 11.12 39.01 2.74
N GLU A 315 11.90 39.29 3.77
CA GLU A 315 12.04 40.64 4.34
C GLU A 315 12.76 41.56 3.34
N ALA A 316 13.86 41.08 2.77
CA ALA A 316 14.59 41.80 1.73
C ALA A 316 13.71 42.08 0.51
N ARG A 317 12.84 41.11 0.07
CA ARG A 317 11.87 41.32 -1.02
C ARG A 317 11.00 42.54 -0.77
N LYS A 318 10.47 42.72 0.44
CA LYS A 318 9.60 43.86 0.79
C LYS A 318 10.34 45.17 0.65
N LEU A 319 11.54 45.26 1.24
CA LEU A 319 12.38 46.47 1.16
C LEU A 319 12.80 46.78 -0.28
N ILE A 320 13.18 45.77 -1.06
CA ILE A 320 13.55 45.98 -2.48
C ILE A 320 12.36 46.49 -3.28
N ILE A 321 11.14 46.04 -3.03
CA ILE A 321 9.94 46.55 -3.68
C ILE A 321 9.71 48.04 -3.32
N GLU A 322 9.91 48.44 -2.05
CA GLU A 322 9.81 49.83 -1.60
C GLU A 322 10.86 50.70 -2.28
N ASP A 323 12.11 50.23 -2.35
CA ASP A 323 13.18 50.96 -3.02
C ASP A 323 12.94 51.08 -4.53
N LEU A 324 12.42 50.05 -5.20
CA LEU A 324 12.05 50.12 -6.61
C LEU A 324 10.93 51.13 -6.87
N LYS A 325 9.96 51.24 -5.94
CA LYS A 325 8.91 52.29 -6.00
C LYS A 325 9.49 53.68 -5.84
N SER A 326 10.43 53.88 -4.88
CA SER A 326 11.00 55.18 -4.61
C SER A 326 11.78 55.76 -5.79
N ILE A 327 12.42 54.90 -6.60
CA ILE A 327 13.15 55.28 -7.82
C ILE A 327 12.34 55.20 -9.10
N ASN A 328 11.00 55.01 -9.02
CA ASN A 328 10.08 54.80 -10.15
C ASN A 328 10.46 53.63 -11.09
N ALA A 329 11.19 52.63 -10.60
CA ALA A 329 11.59 51.46 -11.36
C ALA A 329 10.51 50.36 -11.33
N LEU A 330 9.58 50.38 -10.37
CA LEU A 330 8.42 49.45 -10.35
C LEU A 330 7.29 50.04 -11.21
N GLU A 331 6.95 49.32 -12.31
CA GLU A 331 5.91 49.75 -13.24
C GLU A 331 4.51 49.37 -12.75
N LYS A 332 4.31 48.11 -12.39
CA LYS A 332 3.06 47.58 -11.86
C LYS A 332 3.27 46.31 -11.05
N GLU A 333 2.27 45.97 -10.24
CA GLU A 333 2.13 44.69 -9.55
C GLU A 333 0.85 44.01 -10.03
N GLU A 334 0.92 42.70 -10.30
CA GLU A 334 -0.21 41.90 -10.76
C GLU A 334 -0.39 40.66 -9.87
N LYS A 335 -1.61 40.42 -9.36
CA LYS A 335 -1.90 39.22 -8.59
C LYS A 335 -1.94 37.99 -9.50
N ILE A 336 -1.24 36.95 -9.15
CA ILE A 336 -1.19 35.68 -9.90
C ILE A 336 -1.27 34.50 -8.98
N LYS A 337 -1.71 33.37 -9.52
CA LYS A 337 -1.51 32.05 -8.90
C LYS A 337 -0.35 31.36 -9.60
N HIS A 338 0.60 30.87 -8.84
CA HIS A 338 1.76 30.15 -9.37
C HIS A 338 2.23 29.05 -8.44
N ASN A 339 2.98 28.10 -8.98
CA ASN A 339 3.55 27.01 -8.20
C ASN A 339 4.85 27.44 -7.53
N VAL A 340 4.96 27.14 -6.23
CA VAL A 340 6.15 27.39 -5.42
C VAL A 340 6.68 26.06 -4.87
N PRO A 341 8.00 25.80 -4.98
CA PRO A 341 8.59 24.56 -4.49
C PRO A 341 8.73 24.59 -2.96
N TYR A 342 8.21 23.53 -2.29
CA TYR A 342 8.33 23.33 -0.85
C TYR A 342 9.07 22.02 -0.56
N GLY A 343 9.88 21.99 0.48
CA GLY A 343 10.47 20.77 1.01
C GLY A 343 9.40 19.91 1.71
N ASP A 344 9.39 18.63 1.40
CA ASP A 344 8.41 17.68 1.96
C ASP A 344 8.55 17.48 3.49
N ARG A 345 9.76 17.69 4.02
CA ARG A 345 10.09 17.53 5.44
C ARG A 345 10.00 18.83 6.24
N SER A 346 10.59 19.89 5.74
CA SER A 346 10.63 21.20 6.40
C SER A 346 9.35 22.00 6.22
N ASN A 347 8.60 21.73 5.15
CA ASN A 347 7.50 22.56 4.67
C ASN A 347 7.93 24.03 4.40
N SER A 348 9.21 24.26 4.17
CA SER A 348 9.77 25.55 3.79
C SER A 348 9.89 25.69 2.28
N ILE A 349 9.94 26.94 1.79
CA ILE A 349 10.18 27.20 0.36
C ILE A 349 11.64 26.85 0.06
N ILE A 350 11.81 25.98 -0.95
CA ILE A 350 13.10 25.50 -1.43
C ILE A 350 13.73 26.54 -2.36
N GLU A 351 15.05 26.73 -2.23
CA GLU A 351 15.81 27.60 -3.08
C GLU A 351 16.68 26.83 -4.08
N PRO A 352 16.67 27.19 -5.36
CA PRO A 352 17.77 26.84 -6.24
C PRO A 352 19.04 27.45 -5.70
N TYR A 353 20.03 26.66 -5.29
CA TYR A 353 21.22 27.11 -4.63
C TYR A 353 22.49 26.54 -5.28
N LEU A 354 23.41 27.42 -5.61
CA LEU A 354 24.64 27.04 -6.27
C LEU A 354 25.66 26.56 -5.22
N THR A 355 25.93 25.27 -5.23
CA THR A 355 26.81 24.65 -4.24
C THR A 355 27.56 23.45 -4.82
N GLU A 356 28.73 23.18 -4.22
CA GLU A 356 29.51 22.01 -4.59
C GLU A 356 28.93 20.75 -3.97
N GLN A 357 28.46 19.79 -4.81
CA GLN A 357 27.81 18.56 -4.39
C GLN A 357 28.41 17.35 -5.09
N TRP A 358 28.19 16.16 -4.51
CA TRP A 358 28.48 14.89 -5.14
C TRP A 358 27.27 14.41 -5.95
N PHE A 359 27.52 14.04 -7.20
CA PHE A 359 26.51 13.56 -8.14
C PHE A 359 26.84 12.16 -8.63
N LEU A 360 25.78 11.37 -8.87
CA LEU A 360 25.84 10.10 -9.57
C LEU A 360 25.21 10.24 -10.96
N ASN A 361 26.01 9.99 -12.00
CA ASN A 361 25.51 9.90 -13.37
C ASN A 361 24.78 8.57 -13.57
N VAL A 362 23.45 8.62 -13.55
CA VAL A 362 22.57 7.46 -13.63
C VAL A 362 22.11 7.11 -15.03
N LYS A 363 22.47 7.88 -16.05
CA LYS A 363 21.96 7.74 -17.45
C LYS A 363 22.15 6.34 -18.04
N LYS A 364 23.35 5.74 -17.89
CA LYS A 364 23.60 4.35 -18.33
C LYS A 364 22.82 3.34 -17.50
N MET A 365 22.72 3.56 -16.20
CA MET A 365 22.03 2.64 -15.27
C MET A 365 20.53 2.65 -15.52
N SER A 366 19.93 3.82 -15.81
CA SER A 366 18.51 3.93 -16.16
C SER A 366 18.18 3.23 -17.47
N ALA A 367 19.03 3.32 -18.49
CA ALA A 367 18.85 2.62 -19.77
C ALA A 367 18.82 1.08 -19.58
N GLU A 368 19.70 0.52 -18.75
CA GLU A 368 19.70 -0.90 -18.41
C GLU A 368 18.44 -1.30 -17.63
N ALA A 369 17.95 -0.45 -16.71
CA ALA A 369 16.74 -0.68 -15.95
C ALA A 369 15.49 -0.67 -16.85
N LEU A 370 15.39 0.28 -17.79
CA LEU A 370 14.34 0.32 -18.83
C LEU A 370 14.34 -0.94 -19.70
N LYS A 371 15.54 -1.35 -20.17
CA LYS A 371 15.70 -2.56 -20.98
C LYS A 371 15.25 -3.82 -20.22
N ALA A 372 15.53 -3.90 -18.93
CA ALA A 372 15.12 -5.05 -18.12
C ALA A 372 13.59 -5.19 -18.03
N VAL A 373 12.85 -4.10 -17.88
CA VAL A 373 11.38 -4.09 -17.85
C VAL A 373 10.80 -4.35 -19.23
N LYS A 374 11.33 -3.71 -20.29
CA LYS A 374 10.95 -3.96 -21.69
C LYS A 374 11.09 -5.44 -22.05
N ASN A 375 12.16 -6.09 -21.61
CA ASN A 375 12.43 -7.50 -21.83
C ASN A 375 11.73 -8.44 -20.83
N LYS A 376 10.76 -7.95 -20.09
CA LYS A 376 9.94 -8.71 -19.13
C LYS A 376 10.77 -9.48 -18.09
N LYS A 377 11.96 -8.97 -17.72
CA LYS A 377 12.76 -9.53 -16.61
C LYS A 377 12.21 -9.12 -15.24
N THR A 378 11.44 -8.04 -15.19
CA THR A 378 10.67 -7.57 -14.03
C THR A 378 9.30 -7.11 -14.51
N PHE A 379 8.23 -7.48 -13.78
CA PHE A 379 6.85 -7.12 -14.07
C PHE A 379 6.30 -6.21 -12.98
N PHE A 380 5.51 -5.21 -13.38
CA PHE A 380 4.76 -4.35 -12.45
C PHE A 380 3.29 -4.79 -12.37
N PHE A 381 2.74 -4.77 -11.16
CA PHE A 381 1.32 -5.01 -10.90
C PHE A 381 0.76 -3.87 -10.03
N PRO A 382 -0.28 -3.13 -10.48
CA PRO A 382 -0.88 -3.15 -11.82
C PRO A 382 0.09 -2.75 -12.94
N GLU A 383 -0.13 -3.27 -14.15
CA GLU A 383 0.73 -3.04 -15.31
C GLU A 383 0.80 -1.55 -15.73
N SER A 384 -0.22 -0.77 -15.41
CA SER A 384 -0.28 0.68 -15.68
C SER A 384 0.94 1.44 -15.15
N TRP A 385 1.55 1.00 -14.06
CA TRP A 385 2.75 1.60 -13.47
C TRP A 385 4.01 1.44 -14.32
N THR A 386 4.02 0.47 -15.24
CA THR A 386 5.12 0.32 -16.21
C THR A 386 5.30 1.58 -17.06
N LYS A 387 4.17 2.19 -17.49
CA LYS A 387 4.22 3.43 -18.27
C LYS A 387 4.84 4.58 -17.47
N THR A 388 4.40 4.75 -16.24
CA THR A 388 4.91 5.81 -15.34
C THR A 388 6.40 5.61 -15.03
N TYR A 389 6.81 4.38 -14.71
CA TYR A 389 8.22 4.01 -14.50
C TYR A 389 9.09 4.35 -15.73
N ASN A 390 8.63 4.00 -16.94
CA ASN A 390 9.38 4.25 -18.17
C ASN A 390 9.52 5.74 -18.48
N LEU A 391 8.48 6.54 -18.30
CA LEU A 391 8.53 8.00 -18.53
C LEU A 391 9.57 8.65 -17.60
N TRP A 392 9.58 8.28 -16.35
CA TRP A 392 10.49 8.84 -15.35
C TRP A 392 11.97 8.53 -15.63
N LEU A 393 12.29 7.27 -15.95
CA LEU A 393 13.67 6.88 -16.21
C LEU A 393 14.22 7.38 -17.53
N LYS A 394 13.35 7.74 -18.48
CA LYS A 394 13.76 8.27 -19.78
C LYS A 394 14.44 9.63 -19.66
N ASP A 395 13.92 10.50 -18.80
CA ASP A 395 14.39 11.88 -18.65
C ASP A 395 15.08 12.12 -17.29
N ILE A 396 15.70 11.06 -16.74
CA ILE A 396 16.33 11.11 -15.42
C ILE A 396 17.58 12.02 -15.41
N ARG A 397 17.63 12.95 -14.46
CA ARG A 397 18.78 13.83 -14.21
C ARG A 397 19.84 13.14 -13.35
N PRO A 398 21.09 13.63 -13.33
CA PRO A 398 22.10 13.17 -12.38
C PRO A 398 21.60 13.27 -10.94
N TRP A 399 21.80 12.22 -10.16
CA TRP A 399 21.32 12.16 -8.77
C TRP A 399 22.32 12.83 -7.83
N CYS A 400 21.93 13.93 -7.15
CA CYS A 400 22.68 14.53 -6.05
C CYS A 400 22.65 13.58 -4.84
N ILE A 401 23.81 13.04 -4.47
CA ILE A 401 23.96 12.01 -3.44
C ILE A 401 24.53 12.51 -2.11
N SER A 402 24.92 13.78 -2.01
CA SER A 402 25.45 14.37 -0.78
C SER A 402 24.39 15.12 0.01
N ARG A 403 24.46 15.03 1.35
CA ARG A 403 23.59 15.73 2.30
C ARG A 403 24.44 16.38 3.38
N GLN A 404 24.12 17.61 3.77
CA GLN A 404 24.82 18.42 4.77
C GLN A 404 24.23 18.18 6.16
N ILE A 405 24.02 16.92 6.50
CA ILE A 405 23.54 16.45 7.82
C ILE A 405 24.61 15.58 8.48
N TRP A 406 24.40 15.21 9.73
CA TRP A 406 25.36 14.39 10.47
C TRP A 406 24.99 12.91 10.52
N TRP A 407 23.69 12.60 10.43
CA TRP A 407 23.19 11.24 10.52
C TRP A 407 23.08 10.56 9.15
N GLY A 408 23.92 9.57 8.92
CA GLY A 408 23.98 8.81 7.68
C GLY A 408 25.35 8.21 7.41
N HIS A 409 25.51 7.61 6.24
CA HIS A 409 26.81 7.09 5.78
C HIS A 409 27.70 8.25 5.34
N GLN A 410 28.74 8.56 6.11
CA GLN A 410 29.71 9.59 5.75
C GLN A 410 30.39 9.24 4.43
N ILE A 411 30.55 10.23 3.55
CA ILE A 411 31.13 10.03 2.22
C ILE A 411 32.56 9.51 2.36
N PRO A 412 32.94 8.38 1.72
CA PRO A 412 34.25 7.74 1.88
C PRO A 412 35.32 8.41 1.01
N ILE A 413 35.48 9.71 1.20
CA ILE A 413 36.45 10.61 0.53
C ILE A 413 37.21 11.36 1.59
N TRP A 414 38.52 11.47 1.40
CA TRP A 414 39.43 12.28 2.22
C TRP A 414 40.14 13.30 1.38
N TYR A 415 40.35 14.51 1.91
CA TYR A 415 41.01 15.63 1.27
C TYR A 415 42.37 15.84 1.92
N GLY A 416 43.40 15.95 1.10
CA GLY A 416 44.70 16.46 1.53
C GLY A 416 44.65 17.97 1.73
N SER A 417 45.71 18.53 2.30
CA SER A 417 45.85 20.00 2.53
C SER A 417 45.81 20.83 1.27
N ASP A 418 46.15 20.26 0.13
CA ASP A 418 46.12 20.86 -1.21
C ASP A 418 44.81 20.60 -1.95
N GLY A 419 43.82 20.02 -1.30
CA GLY A 419 42.54 19.64 -1.91
C GLY A 419 42.57 18.30 -2.68
N LYS A 420 43.71 17.58 -2.68
CA LYS A 420 43.82 16.28 -3.33
C LYS A 420 42.84 15.28 -2.73
N ILE A 421 42.12 14.59 -3.60
CA ILE A 421 41.06 13.63 -3.22
C ILE A 421 41.63 12.20 -3.11
N PHE A 422 41.36 11.54 -1.99
CA PHE A 422 41.66 10.11 -1.73
C PHE A 422 40.34 9.37 -1.47
N SER A 423 39.98 8.45 -2.34
CA SER A 423 38.82 7.59 -2.13
C SER A 423 39.26 6.26 -1.52
N ALA A 424 38.73 5.94 -0.34
CA ALA A 424 39.23 4.83 0.46
C ALA A 424 38.11 4.12 1.22
N LYS A 425 38.37 2.87 1.64
CA LYS A 425 37.38 2.09 2.41
C LYS A 425 37.28 2.56 3.88
N ASP A 426 38.36 3.10 4.41
CA ASP A 426 38.48 3.59 5.79
C ASP A 426 39.62 4.62 5.87
N GLN A 427 39.75 5.28 7.03
CA GLN A 427 40.77 6.28 7.30
C GLN A 427 42.19 5.69 7.15
N ASN A 428 42.43 4.46 7.55
CA ASN A 428 43.77 3.84 7.45
C ASN A 428 44.15 3.63 5.98
N ASP A 429 43.21 3.23 5.12
CA ASP A 429 43.43 3.09 3.69
C ASP A 429 43.69 4.47 3.04
N ALA A 430 42.92 5.50 3.43
CA ALA A 430 43.10 6.86 2.97
C ALA A 430 44.48 7.42 3.37
N GLN A 431 44.90 7.19 4.62
CA GLN A 431 46.21 7.61 5.13
C GLN A 431 47.34 6.98 4.33
N LYS A 432 47.26 5.66 4.06
CA LYS A 432 48.26 4.96 3.23
C LYS A 432 48.36 5.56 1.82
N GLN A 433 47.21 5.92 1.21
CA GLN A 433 47.17 6.53 -0.13
C GLN A 433 47.80 7.91 -0.08
N ALA A 434 47.47 8.73 0.92
CA ALA A 434 48.03 10.07 1.10
C ALA A 434 49.52 10.06 1.37
N ASP A 435 49.97 9.21 2.30
CA ASP A 435 51.38 9.06 2.65
C ASP A 435 52.24 8.64 1.44
N LYS A 436 51.71 7.74 0.61
CA LYS A 436 52.33 7.32 -0.63
C LYS A 436 52.36 8.46 -1.65
N PHE A 437 51.29 9.23 -1.76
CA PHE A 437 51.21 10.35 -2.73
C PHE A 437 52.15 11.49 -2.35
N TYR A 438 52.12 11.91 -1.07
CA TYR A 438 52.94 13.01 -0.56
C TYR A 438 54.38 12.60 -0.21
N LYS A 439 54.68 11.28 -0.27
CA LYS A 439 55.99 10.72 0.15
C LYS A 439 56.35 11.09 1.57
N LYS A 440 55.34 11.25 2.45
CA LYS A 440 55.50 11.71 3.83
C LYS A 440 54.57 10.89 4.74
N LYS A 441 55.07 10.40 5.90
CA LYS A 441 54.25 9.74 6.91
C LYS A 441 53.31 10.71 7.63
N ASN A 442 52.11 10.24 7.98
CA ASN A 442 51.08 10.99 8.70
C ASN A 442 50.70 12.32 7.98
N SER A 443 50.55 12.26 6.67
CA SER A 443 50.05 13.40 5.88
C SER A 443 48.69 13.83 6.39
N SER A 444 48.43 15.11 6.54
CA SER A 444 47.15 15.64 7.02
C SER A 444 46.06 15.34 5.98
N ILE A 445 45.04 14.63 6.42
CA ILE A 445 43.86 14.36 5.61
C ILE A 445 42.60 14.54 6.45
N ASN A 446 41.54 15.05 5.83
CA ASN A 446 40.25 15.26 6.46
C ASN A 446 39.15 14.55 5.65
N GLN A 447 38.28 13.78 6.31
CA GLN A 447 37.18 13.14 5.64
C GLN A 447 36.11 14.16 5.26
N ASP A 448 35.45 13.97 4.12
CA ASP A 448 34.27 14.75 3.71
C ASP A 448 33.23 14.76 4.84
N SER A 449 32.77 15.95 5.23
CA SER A 449 31.86 16.13 6.36
C SER A 449 30.42 15.71 6.03
N ASN A 450 30.06 15.61 4.74
CA ASN A 450 28.75 15.26 4.26
C ASN A 450 28.48 13.76 4.37
N VAL A 451 27.22 13.40 4.41
CA VAL A 451 26.77 12.01 4.33
C VAL A 451 26.08 11.74 3.00
N LEU A 452 25.94 10.47 2.66
CA LEU A 452 25.18 10.04 1.49
C LEU A 452 23.68 10.18 1.73
N ASP A 453 22.94 10.47 0.67
CA ASP A 453 21.48 10.36 0.63
C ASP A 453 21.03 8.99 1.15
N THR A 454 20.04 8.95 2.04
CA THR A 454 19.47 7.71 2.59
C THR A 454 19.10 6.72 1.50
N TRP A 455 18.60 7.23 0.37
CA TRP A 455 18.22 6.39 -0.77
C TRP A 455 19.40 5.69 -1.45
N PHE A 456 20.64 6.14 -1.22
CA PHE A 456 21.82 5.45 -1.74
C PHE A 456 21.99 4.08 -1.07
N SER A 457 21.92 4.03 0.25
CA SER A 457 21.98 2.75 1.00
C SER A 457 20.71 1.92 0.80
N SER A 458 19.54 2.55 0.78
CA SER A 458 18.26 1.87 0.58
C SER A 458 18.15 1.23 -0.81
N ALA A 459 18.82 1.80 -1.83
CA ALA A 459 18.90 1.19 -3.16
C ALA A 459 19.71 -0.12 -3.21
N LEU A 460 20.54 -0.38 -2.21
CA LEU A 460 21.33 -1.62 -2.10
C LEU A 460 20.58 -2.73 -1.34
N TRP A 461 19.42 -2.39 -0.76
CA TRP A 461 18.65 -3.26 0.13
C TRP A 461 18.42 -4.68 -0.39
N PRO A 462 18.03 -4.91 -1.67
CA PRO A 462 17.70 -6.26 -2.14
C PRO A 462 18.84 -7.26 -2.08
N PHE A 463 20.08 -6.81 -2.10
CA PHE A 463 21.27 -7.68 -2.10
C PHE A 463 22.15 -7.49 -0.86
N ALA A 464 22.27 -6.27 -0.36
CA ALA A 464 23.08 -6.00 0.81
C ALA A 464 22.42 -6.54 2.11
N SER A 465 21.10 -6.47 2.24
CA SER A 465 20.36 -7.07 3.35
C SER A 465 20.51 -8.59 3.42
N LEU A 466 20.71 -9.25 2.27
CA LEU A 466 20.98 -10.69 2.17
C LEU A 466 22.44 -11.06 2.41
N GLY A 467 23.31 -10.07 2.69
CA GLY A 467 24.72 -10.27 3.08
C GLY A 467 25.77 -9.95 2.03
N TRP A 468 25.40 -9.44 0.83
CA TRP A 468 26.40 -8.90 -0.10
C TRP A 468 27.20 -7.77 0.58
N PRO A 469 28.55 -7.63 0.38
CA PRO A 469 29.36 -8.26 -0.63
C PRO A 469 29.86 -9.69 -0.31
N LYS A 470 29.51 -10.24 0.85
CA LYS A 470 29.86 -11.62 1.20
C LYS A 470 28.97 -12.61 0.42
N LYS A 471 29.51 -13.77 0.08
CA LYS A 471 28.77 -14.82 -0.62
C LYS A 471 27.97 -15.68 0.38
N THR A 472 27.07 -15.06 1.17
CA THR A 472 26.23 -15.74 2.16
C THR A 472 25.27 -16.74 1.50
N TYR A 473 24.70 -17.67 2.30
CA TYR A 473 23.64 -18.57 1.83
C TYR A 473 22.43 -17.77 1.33
N ASN A 474 21.96 -16.80 2.13
CA ASN A 474 20.79 -16.00 1.80
C ASN A 474 20.97 -15.22 0.49
N PHE A 475 22.13 -14.59 0.28
CA PHE A 475 22.40 -13.90 -0.99
C PHE A 475 22.44 -14.87 -2.19
N LYS A 476 23.09 -16.02 -2.07
CA LYS A 476 23.17 -17.00 -3.15
C LYS A 476 21.81 -17.62 -3.48
N ARG A 477 20.98 -17.85 -2.45
CA ARG A 477 19.74 -18.60 -2.55
C ARG A 477 18.53 -17.71 -2.91
N PHE A 478 18.38 -16.54 -2.25
CA PHE A 478 17.18 -15.72 -2.29
C PHE A 478 17.32 -14.44 -3.10
N TYR A 479 18.49 -14.12 -3.60
CA TYR A 479 18.64 -13.08 -4.61
C TYR A 479 18.49 -13.73 -5.99
N LYS A 480 17.55 -13.31 -6.79
CA LYS A 480 16.65 -12.16 -6.80
C LYS A 480 15.40 -12.42 -5.94
N THR A 481 14.85 -11.36 -5.37
CA THR A 481 13.60 -11.41 -4.63
C THR A 481 12.42 -11.79 -5.55
N SER A 482 11.53 -12.67 -5.09
CA SER A 482 10.40 -13.16 -5.90
C SER A 482 9.35 -12.07 -6.17
N VAL A 483 9.02 -11.30 -5.13
CA VAL A 483 8.08 -10.18 -5.21
C VAL A 483 8.60 -9.04 -4.32
N LEU A 484 8.56 -7.83 -4.84
CA LEU A 484 8.66 -6.61 -4.05
C LEU A 484 7.25 -6.04 -3.86
N VAL A 485 6.85 -5.76 -2.63
CA VAL A 485 5.56 -5.11 -2.30
C VAL A 485 5.85 -3.69 -1.82
N THR A 486 5.24 -2.69 -2.44
CA THR A 486 5.53 -1.29 -2.12
C THR A 486 4.33 -0.38 -2.41
N GLY A 487 4.32 0.83 -1.82
CA GLY A 487 3.46 1.92 -2.23
C GLY A 487 3.96 2.58 -3.51
N PHE A 488 3.09 3.29 -4.20
CA PHE A 488 3.45 4.00 -5.43
C PHE A 488 4.33 5.24 -5.17
N ASP A 489 4.22 5.82 -3.99
CA ASP A 489 4.93 7.02 -3.54
C ASP A 489 6.45 6.85 -3.51
N ILE A 490 6.94 5.62 -3.32
CA ILE A 490 8.38 5.32 -3.35
C ILE A 490 8.84 4.56 -4.61
N LEU A 491 8.03 4.56 -5.68
CA LEU A 491 8.38 3.89 -6.94
C LEU A 491 9.70 4.42 -7.51
N PHE A 492 9.89 5.73 -7.52
CA PHE A 492 11.09 6.37 -8.06
C PHE A 492 12.21 6.46 -7.04
N PHE A 493 11.86 6.84 -5.81
CA PHE A 493 12.84 6.95 -4.72
C PHE A 493 13.55 5.62 -4.45
N TRP A 494 12.81 4.51 -4.53
CA TRP A 494 13.30 3.22 -4.08
C TRP A 494 13.36 2.17 -5.19
N VAL A 495 12.24 1.86 -5.83
CA VAL A 495 12.18 0.75 -6.80
C VAL A 495 13.09 1.00 -8.00
N ALA A 496 13.02 2.18 -8.62
CA ALA A 496 13.85 2.53 -9.76
C ALA A 496 15.34 2.53 -9.39
N ARG A 497 15.69 3.07 -8.21
CA ARG A 497 17.07 3.09 -7.71
C ARG A 497 17.59 1.69 -7.39
N MET A 498 16.76 0.82 -6.79
CA MET A 498 17.12 -0.59 -6.59
C MET A 498 17.35 -1.33 -7.92
N MET A 499 16.53 -1.08 -8.94
CA MET A 499 16.71 -1.64 -10.27
C MET A 499 18.05 -1.23 -10.89
N MET A 500 18.37 0.07 -10.82
CA MET A 500 19.64 0.60 -11.36
C MET A 500 20.85 0.01 -10.61
N MET A 501 20.85 0.05 -9.27
CA MET A 501 21.96 -0.44 -8.45
C MET A 501 22.09 -1.96 -8.52
N GLY A 502 20.99 -2.71 -8.48
CA GLY A 502 21.00 -4.16 -8.58
C GLY A 502 21.61 -4.64 -9.90
N LEU A 503 21.19 -4.06 -11.03
CA LEU A 503 21.76 -4.37 -12.35
C LEU A 503 23.24 -3.96 -12.45
N PHE A 504 23.61 -2.80 -11.89
CA PHE A 504 25.00 -2.33 -11.91
C PHE A 504 25.91 -3.28 -11.12
N VAL A 505 25.53 -3.61 -9.88
CA VAL A 505 26.36 -4.35 -8.92
C VAL A 505 26.35 -5.86 -9.22
N THR A 506 25.18 -6.45 -9.39
CA THR A 506 25.02 -7.90 -9.45
C THR A 506 24.83 -8.45 -10.88
N LYS A 507 24.61 -7.58 -11.87
CA LYS A 507 24.26 -7.93 -13.26
C LYS A 507 22.94 -8.69 -13.41
N LYS A 508 22.12 -8.69 -12.37
CA LYS A 508 20.80 -9.31 -12.32
C LYS A 508 19.75 -8.30 -11.85
N VAL A 509 18.50 -8.45 -12.31
CA VAL A 509 17.40 -7.69 -11.72
C VAL A 509 17.24 -8.05 -10.24
N PRO A 510 16.90 -7.09 -9.38
CA PRO A 510 16.77 -7.35 -7.94
C PRO A 510 15.50 -8.13 -7.57
N PHE A 511 14.46 -8.10 -8.39
CA PHE A 511 13.18 -8.77 -8.16
C PHE A 511 12.47 -9.14 -9.47
N ASP A 512 11.66 -10.22 -9.40
CA ASP A 512 10.90 -10.70 -10.56
C ASP A 512 9.62 -9.89 -10.77
N LYS A 513 8.92 -9.56 -9.68
CA LYS A 513 7.64 -8.87 -9.69
C LYS A 513 7.66 -7.70 -8.71
N VAL A 514 6.99 -6.62 -9.07
CA VAL A 514 6.74 -5.46 -8.20
C VAL A 514 5.24 -5.30 -8.08
N TYR A 515 4.71 -5.54 -6.89
CA TYR A 515 3.31 -5.25 -6.56
C TYR A 515 3.21 -3.89 -5.89
N ILE A 516 2.45 -3.00 -6.52
CA ILE A 516 2.22 -1.63 -6.05
C ILE A 516 0.81 -1.55 -5.48
N HIS A 517 0.73 -1.47 -4.15
CA HIS A 517 -0.54 -1.33 -3.46
C HIS A 517 -1.02 0.12 -3.43
N ALA A 518 -2.33 0.28 -3.27
CA ALA A 518 -2.97 1.58 -3.12
C ALA A 518 -2.79 2.16 -1.70
N LEU A 519 -3.19 3.41 -1.50
CA LEU A 519 -3.14 4.06 -0.18
C LEU A 519 -4.30 3.63 0.70
N VAL A 520 -4.07 3.65 2.02
CA VAL A 520 -5.14 3.56 3.01
C VAL A 520 -5.60 4.97 3.34
N ARG A 521 -6.91 5.19 3.22
CA ARG A 521 -7.61 6.43 3.53
C ARG A 521 -8.59 6.20 4.68
N ASP A 522 -9.03 7.28 5.32
CA ASP A 522 -10.11 7.20 6.28
C ASP A 522 -11.46 6.82 5.64
N GLU A 523 -12.49 6.65 6.42
CA GLU A 523 -13.84 6.25 5.96
C GLU A 523 -14.46 7.27 4.98
N HIS A 524 -14.05 8.55 5.06
CA HIS A 524 -14.49 9.63 4.16
C HIS A 524 -13.63 9.71 2.88
N GLY A 525 -12.60 8.85 2.75
CA GLY A 525 -11.70 8.82 1.60
C GLY A 525 -10.61 9.90 1.63
N GLN A 526 -10.38 10.56 2.78
CA GLN A 526 -9.30 11.53 2.94
C GLN A 526 -7.97 10.84 3.27
N LYS A 527 -6.87 11.44 2.82
CA LYS A 527 -5.53 10.99 3.20
C LYS A 527 -5.33 11.16 4.70
N MET A 528 -4.92 10.11 5.39
CA MET A 528 -4.58 10.15 6.80
C MET A 528 -3.30 10.98 7.02
N SER A 529 -3.35 11.93 7.94
CA SER A 529 -2.18 12.72 8.34
C SER A 529 -2.29 13.17 9.79
N LYS A 530 -1.16 13.29 10.49
CA LYS A 530 -1.11 13.77 11.88
C LYS A 530 -1.67 15.19 12.01
N SER A 531 -1.46 16.04 11.01
CA SER A 531 -1.97 17.42 10.99
C SER A 531 -3.48 17.51 10.89
N LYS A 532 -4.16 16.50 10.34
CA LYS A 532 -5.63 16.42 10.25
C LYS A 532 -6.27 15.68 11.43
N GLY A 533 -5.49 15.04 12.30
CA GLY A 533 -5.99 14.27 13.43
C GLY A 533 -6.75 12.99 13.06
N ASN A 534 -6.68 12.53 11.80
CA ASN A 534 -7.40 11.37 11.28
C ASN A 534 -6.50 10.13 11.12
N VAL A 535 -5.33 10.10 11.74
CA VAL A 535 -4.43 8.93 11.73
C VAL A 535 -4.97 7.87 12.67
N ILE A 536 -5.17 6.68 12.13
CA ILE A 536 -5.57 5.50 12.89
C ILE A 536 -4.32 4.67 13.19
N ASP A 537 -4.05 4.41 14.46
CA ASP A 537 -2.97 3.50 14.87
C ASP A 537 -3.45 2.05 14.67
N PRO A 538 -2.71 1.22 13.89
CA PRO A 538 -3.06 -0.18 13.73
C PRO A 538 -3.10 -0.96 15.04
N LEU A 539 -2.30 -0.59 16.05
CA LEU A 539 -2.31 -1.26 17.36
C LEU A 539 -3.60 -1.05 18.14
N ASP A 540 -4.22 0.13 18.02
CA ASP A 540 -5.51 0.39 18.68
C ASP A 540 -6.61 -0.51 18.08
N LEU A 541 -6.60 -0.70 16.77
CA LEU A 541 -7.53 -1.61 16.09
C LEU A 541 -7.25 -3.08 16.44
N ILE A 542 -5.98 -3.47 16.53
CA ILE A 542 -5.58 -4.82 16.95
C ILE A 542 -6.05 -5.08 18.39
N LYS A 543 -5.83 -4.15 19.29
CA LYS A 543 -6.30 -4.27 20.68
C LYS A 543 -7.82 -4.42 20.77
N LYS A 544 -8.57 -3.70 19.93
CA LYS A 544 -10.05 -3.68 19.96
C LYS A 544 -10.67 -4.90 19.25
N TYR A 545 -10.11 -5.33 18.11
CA TYR A 545 -10.74 -6.32 17.23
C TYR A 545 -9.90 -7.58 16.95
N GLY A 546 -8.61 -7.56 17.27
CA GLY A 546 -7.64 -8.61 16.93
C GLY A 546 -6.90 -8.35 15.61
N ALA A 547 -5.68 -8.87 15.53
CA ALA A 547 -4.85 -8.76 14.34
C ALA A 547 -5.48 -9.46 13.12
N ASP A 548 -6.08 -10.64 13.32
CA ASP A 548 -6.71 -11.41 12.26
C ASP A 548 -7.88 -10.69 11.61
N ALA A 549 -8.74 -10.01 12.41
CA ALA A 549 -9.85 -9.24 11.87
C ALA A 549 -9.38 -8.04 11.04
N LEU A 550 -8.33 -7.33 11.50
CA LEU A 550 -7.71 -6.24 10.76
C LEU A 550 -7.08 -6.74 9.45
N ARG A 551 -6.30 -7.82 9.50
CA ARG A 551 -5.63 -8.42 8.34
C ARG A 551 -6.64 -8.83 7.26
N PHE A 552 -7.68 -9.56 7.65
CA PHE A 552 -8.72 -9.99 6.69
C PHE A 552 -9.44 -8.80 6.06
N THR A 553 -9.75 -7.77 6.86
CA THR A 553 -10.35 -6.52 6.36
C THR A 553 -9.46 -5.87 5.30
N LEU A 554 -8.17 -5.70 5.60
CA LEU A 554 -7.22 -5.08 4.68
C LEU A 554 -7.10 -5.87 3.36
N MET A 555 -7.06 -7.21 3.44
CA MET A 555 -6.99 -8.06 2.26
C MET A 555 -8.27 -8.02 1.42
N SER A 556 -9.44 -8.00 2.07
CA SER A 556 -10.73 -7.91 1.36
C SER A 556 -10.92 -6.59 0.61
N MET A 557 -10.17 -5.57 0.97
CA MET A 557 -10.20 -4.23 0.36
C MET A 557 -9.01 -3.95 -0.56
N ALA A 558 -8.02 -4.84 -0.62
CA ALA A 558 -6.79 -4.66 -1.41
C ALA A 558 -7.03 -4.93 -2.90
N SER A 559 -7.89 -4.11 -3.52
CA SER A 559 -8.13 -4.14 -4.97
C SER A 559 -7.02 -3.39 -5.70
N PRO A 560 -6.49 -3.91 -6.81
CA PRO A 560 -5.48 -3.23 -7.60
C PRO A 560 -5.94 -1.84 -8.08
N GLY A 561 -5.13 -0.81 -7.82
CA GLY A 561 -5.37 0.55 -8.31
C GLY A 561 -6.50 1.34 -7.63
N ARG A 562 -7.08 0.84 -6.56
CA ARG A 562 -8.12 1.53 -5.77
C ARG A 562 -7.68 1.74 -4.34
N ASP A 563 -7.81 2.98 -3.84
CA ASP A 563 -7.53 3.31 -2.45
C ASP A 563 -8.44 2.54 -1.48
N VAL A 564 -7.88 2.12 -0.38
CA VAL A 564 -8.57 1.36 0.69
C VAL A 564 -9.22 2.36 1.63
N LYS A 565 -10.55 2.47 1.59
CA LYS A 565 -11.33 3.26 2.56
C LYS A 565 -11.63 2.41 3.79
N LEU A 566 -10.90 2.63 4.87
CA LEU A 566 -11.01 1.83 6.08
C LEU A 566 -12.15 2.35 6.97
N SER A 567 -13.05 1.44 7.38
CA SER A 567 -14.06 1.70 8.41
C SER A 567 -14.02 0.65 9.51
N GLU A 568 -14.30 1.05 10.75
CA GLU A 568 -14.34 0.13 11.89
C GLU A 568 -15.48 -0.91 11.77
N GLU A 569 -16.60 -0.55 11.17
CA GLU A 569 -17.73 -1.46 10.97
C GLU A 569 -17.33 -2.69 10.13
N ARG A 570 -16.50 -2.51 9.13
CA ARG A 570 -15.98 -3.64 8.33
C ARG A 570 -15.11 -4.57 9.15
N ILE A 571 -14.24 -4.01 10.01
CA ILE A 571 -13.40 -4.81 10.89
C ILE A 571 -14.26 -5.62 11.87
N LYS A 572 -15.29 -4.98 12.43
CA LYS A 572 -16.28 -5.65 13.30
C LYS A 572 -17.02 -6.78 12.55
N GLY A 573 -17.40 -6.55 11.29
CA GLY A 573 -18.01 -7.59 10.45
C GLY A 573 -17.11 -8.82 10.28
N TYR A 574 -15.83 -8.63 10.00
CA TYR A 574 -14.90 -9.74 9.89
C TYR A 574 -14.52 -10.36 11.25
N ARG A 575 -14.60 -9.61 12.36
CA ARG A 575 -14.54 -10.21 13.69
C ARG A 575 -15.65 -11.24 13.91
N ASN A 576 -16.88 -10.95 13.44
CA ASN A 576 -17.99 -11.89 13.48
C ASN A 576 -17.72 -13.14 12.64
N PHE A 577 -17.02 -13.01 11.51
CA PHE A 577 -16.56 -14.13 10.72
C PHE A 577 -15.62 -15.06 11.51
N LEU A 578 -14.66 -14.49 12.24
CA LEU A 578 -13.78 -15.28 13.13
C LEU A 578 -14.58 -16.02 14.22
N THR A 579 -15.56 -15.35 14.83
CA THR A 579 -16.46 -15.97 15.81
C THR A 579 -17.28 -17.12 15.19
N LYS A 580 -17.72 -16.98 13.95
CA LYS A 580 -18.43 -18.08 13.22
C LYS A 580 -17.51 -19.31 13.08
N ILE A 581 -16.24 -19.11 12.67
CA ILE A 581 -15.25 -20.19 12.53
C ILE A 581 -14.98 -20.86 13.88
N TRP A 582 -14.87 -20.06 14.95
CA TRP A 582 -14.71 -20.55 16.31
C TRP A 582 -15.89 -21.45 16.73
N ASN A 583 -17.11 -21.07 16.43
CA ASN A 583 -18.30 -21.87 16.72
C ASN A 583 -18.36 -23.15 15.89
N VAL A 584 -17.90 -23.14 14.64
CA VAL A 584 -17.75 -24.35 13.83
C VAL A 584 -16.75 -25.31 14.46
N SER A 585 -15.65 -24.81 15.00
CA SER A 585 -14.66 -25.68 15.65
C SER A 585 -15.19 -26.33 16.93
N LYS A 586 -16.01 -25.59 17.71
CA LYS A 586 -16.73 -26.18 18.87
C LYS A 586 -17.65 -27.31 18.41
N PHE A 587 -18.40 -27.09 17.33
CA PHE A 587 -19.26 -28.13 16.77
C PHE A 587 -18.45 -29.36 16.26
N CYS A 588 -17.32 -29.11 15.61
CA CYS A 588 -16.40 -30.15 15.13
C CYS A 588 -15.86 -31.00 16.29
N ASP A 589 -15.44 -30.39 17.37
CA ASP A 589 -14.90 -31.04 18.57
C ASP A 589 -16.00 -31.85 19.29
N PHE A 590 -17.16 -31.24 19.54
CA PHE A 590 -18.31 -31.88 20.19
C PHE A 590 -18.74 -33.17 19.47
N ASN A 591 -18.80 -33.14 18.14
CA ASN A 591 -19.17 -34.28 17.32
C ASN A 591 -18.00 -35.22 17.01
N LYS A 592 -16.78 -34.95 17.54
CA LYS A 592 -15.57 -35.73 17.28
C LYS A 592 -15.24 -35.86 15.78
N CYS A 593 -15.49 -34.83 14.99
CA CYS A 593 -15.18 -34.78 13.57
C CYS A 593 -13.68 -34.58 13.29
N ASN A 594 -12.88 -34.18 14.30
CA ASN A 594 -11.43 -34.00 14.24
C ASN A 594 -10.66 -35.34 14.35
N LEU A 595 -11.33 -36.41 14.69
CA LEU A 595 -10.74 -37.72 14.81
C LEU A 595 -10.84 -38.50 13.48
N ASP A 596 -9.79 -39.19 13.10
CA ASP A 596 -9.75 -40.10 11.92
C ASP A 596 -10.29 -39.46 10.63
N ILE A 597 -9.70 -38.28 10.26
CA ILE A 597 -10.11 -37.53 9.06
C ILE A 597 -9.53 -38.08 7.74
N LYS A 598 -8.87 -39.22 7.76
CA LYS A 598 -8.35 -39.87 6.54
C LYS A 598 -9.47 -40.62 5.83
N ILE A 599 -9.78 -40.14 4.61
CA ILE A 599 -10.76 -40.80 3.73
C ILE A 599 -10.28 -40.68 2.27
N ASP A 600 -10.43 -41.75 1.50
CA ASP A 600 -10.25 -41.72 0.05
C ASP A 600 -11.56 -41.16 -0.59
N SER A 601 -11.41 -40.28 -1.58
CA SER A 601 -12.55 -39.75 -2.34
C SER A 601 -13.42 -40.85 -2.98
N LYS A 602 -12.86 -42.02 -3.28
CA LYS A 602 -13.57 -43.20 -3.80
C LYS A 602 -14.47 -43.85 -2.76
N GLU A 603 -14.20 -43.65 -1.48
CA GLU A 603 -14.98 -44.24 -0.37
C GLU A 603 -16.17 -43.37 0.02
N VAL A 604 -16.25 -42.13 -0.51
CA VAL A 604 -17.31 -41.16 -0.21
C VAL A 604 -18.55 -41.52 -1.03
N LYS A 605 -19.60 -41.90 -0.37
CA LYS A 605 -20.88 -42.37 -0.99
C LYS A 605 -21.99 -41.34 -0.91
N LEU A 606 -22.06 -40.58 0.19
CA LEU A 606 -23.12 -39.59 0.37
C LEU A 606 -22.98 -38.41 -0.58
N GLU A 607 -24.07 -38.07 -1.23
CA GLU A 607 -24.10 -36.99 -2.25
C GLU A 607 -23.68 -35.64 -1.69
N ILE A 608 -24.10 -35.30 -0.46
CA ILE A 608 -23.70 -34.05 0.18
C ILE A 608 -22.20 -33.98 0.52
N ASN A 609 -21.60 -35.12 0.84
CA ASN A 609 -20.18 -35.24 1.14
C ASN A 609 -19.33 -35.11 -0.15
N GLN A 610 -19.83 -35.72 -1.24
CA GLN A 610 -19.23 -35.57 -2.57
C GLN A 610 -19.32 -34.11 -3.05
N TRP A 611 -20.48 -33.48 -2.86
CA TRP A 611 -20.73 -32.09 -3.21
C TRP A 611 -19.76 -31.15 -2.51
N ILE A 612 -19.65 -31.20 -1.17
CA ILE A 612 -18.78 -30.27 -0.43
C ILE A 612 -17.30 -30.45 -0.77
N ILE A 613 -16.85 -31.66 -1.08
CA ILE A 613 -15.47 -31.90 -1.55
C ILE A 613 -15.25 -31.21 -2.88
N ASN A 614 -16.17 -31.33 -3.84
CA ASN A 614 -16.05 -30.68 -5.15
C ASN A 614 -16.12 -29.15 -5.04
N GLU A 615 -17.03 -28.61 -4.23
CA GLU A 615 -17.13 -27.19 -3.95
C GLU A 615 -15.82 -26.63 -3.34
N TYR A 616 -15.22 -27.38 -2.39
CA TYR A 616 -13.94 -26.98 -1.82
C TYR A 616 -12.80 -26.97 -2.87
N ILE A 617 -12.72 -28.00 -3.71
CA ILE A 617 -11.71 -28.09 -4.77
C ILE A 617 -11.83 -26.89 -5.71
N HIS A 618 -13.06 -26.55 -6.11
CA HIS A 618 -13.34 -25.41 -6.98
C HIS A 618 -12.93 -24.09 -6.32
N ALA A 619 -13.41 -23.84 -5.10
CA ALA A 619 -13.09 -22.64 -4.33
C ALA A 619 -11.57 -22.50 -4.11
N LYS A 620 -10.90 -23.60 -3.72
CA LYS A 620 -9.45 -23.61 -3.51
C LYS A 620 -8.65 -23.24 -4.76
N LYS A 621 -9.06 -23.76 -5.91
CA LYS A 621 -8.43 -23.43 -7.20
C LYS A 621 -8.58 -21.94 -7.52
N ASN A 622 -9.75 -21.37 -7.31
CA ASN A 622 -10.03 -19.95 -7.52
C ASN A 622 -9.21 -19.07 -6.56
N ILE A 623 -9.20 -19.40 -5.26
CA ILE A 623 -8.43 -18.70 -4.24
C ILE A 623 -6.95 -18.68 -4.59
N ASP A 624 -6.37 -19.83 -4.94
CA ASP A 624 -4.96 -19.93 -5.33
C ASP A 624 -4.64 -19.09 -6.57
N SER A 625 -5.53 -19.10 -7.57
CA SER A 625 -5.40 -18.28 -8.77
C SER A 625 -5.46 -16.80 -8.44
N HIS A 626 -6.40 -16.37 -7.60
CA HIS A 626 -6.53 -14.98 -7.18
C HIS A 626 -5.29 -14.49 -6.42
N ILE A 627 -4.76 -15.27 -5.48
CA ILE A 627 -3.53 -14.91 -4.73
C ILE A 627 -2.34 -14.78 -5.69
N THR A 628 -2.14 -15.73 -6.61
CA THR A 628 -1.00 -15.70 -7.54
C THR A 628 -1.06 -14.54 -8.55
N ASN A 629 -2.27 -14.03 -8.81
CA ASN A 629 -2.55 -12.87 -9.66
C ASN A 629 -2.74 -11.56 -8.87
N PHE A 630 -2.38 -11.55 -7.58
CA PHE A 630 -2.47 -10.38 -6.71
C PHE A 630 -3.88 -9.79 -6.57
N ARG A 631 -4.91 -10.63 -6.69
CA ARG A 631 -6.33 -10.28 -6.45
C ARG A 631 -6.73 -10.74 -5.05
N PHE A 632 -6.16 -10.09 -4.04
CA PHE A 632 -6.41 -10.43 -2.64
C PHE A 632 -7.86 -10.16 -2.23
N ASP A 633 -8.48 -9.15 -2.82
CA ASP A 633 -9.89 -8.82 -2.70
C ASP A 633 -10.79 -9.99 -3.12
N GLU A 634 -10.58 -10.53 -4.33
CA GLU A 634 -11.35 -11.66 -4.84
C GLU A 634 -11.05 -12.96 -4.08
N ALA A 635 -9.78 -13.17 -3.69
CA ALA A 635 -9.43 -14.31 -2.86
C ALA A 635 -10.17 -14.29 -1.51
N SER A 636 -10.21 -13.11 -0.86
CA SER A 636 -10.94 -12.92 0.41
C SER A 636 -12.45 -13.15 0.24
N LYS A 637 -13.02 -12.68 -0.86
CA LYS A 637 -14.45 -12.85 -1.19
C LYS A 637 -14.79 -14.31 -1.42
N GLU A 638 -13.97 -15.01 -2.20
CA GLU A 638 -14.17 -16.43 -2.52
C GLU A 638 -14.09 -17.29 -1.25
N ILE A 639 -13.08 -17.06 -0.40
CA ILE A 639 -12.92 -17.81 0.84
C ILE A 639 -14.06 -17.52 1.83
N TYR A 640 -14.50 -16.25 1.93
CA TYR A 640 -15.65 -15.88 2.76
C TYR A 640 -16.92 -16.57 2.27
N ASN A 641 -17.18 -16.51 0.95
CA ASN A 641 -18.35 -17.15 0.35
C ASN A 641 -18.36 -18.66 0.61
N PHE A 642 -17.24 -19.35 0.36
CA PHE A 642 -17.15 -20.79 0.61
C PHE A 642 -17.36 -21.14 2.08
N VAL A 643 -16.67 -20.45 2.99
CA VAL A 643 -16.72 -20.77 4.42
C VAL A 643 -18.06 -20.39 5.04
N TRP A 644 -18.58 -19.19 4.77
CA TRP A 644 -19.81 -18.71 5.38
C TRP A 644 -21.05 -19.29 4.70
N ASN A 645 -21.20 -19.04 3.39
CA ASN A 645 -22.46 -19.34 2.69
C ASN A 645 -22.59 -20.82 2.27
N ILE A 646 -21.47 -21.51 1.94
CA ILE A 646 -21.52 -22.89 1.47
C ILE A 646 -21.30 -23.86 2.64
N PHE A 647 -20.18 -23.74 3.33
CA PHE A 647 -19.85 -24.69 4.39
C PHE A 647 -20.69 -24.50 5.66
N CYS A 648 -20.78 -23.26 6.20
CA CYS A 648 -21.49 -23.02 7.46
C CYS A 648 -23.01 -23.04 7.29
N ASP A 649 -23.55 -22.38 6.27
CA ASP A 649 -25.00 -22.21 6.15
C ASP A 649 -25.69 -23.44 5.54
N TRP A 650 -24.94 -24.25 4.76
CA TRP A 650 -25.54 -25.44 4.12
C TRP A 650 -24.92 -26.75 4.58
N TYR A 651 -23.63 -26.98 4.35
CA TYR A 651 -23.04 -28.27 4.65
C TYR A 651 -23.11 -28.65 6.14
N LEU A 652 -22.82 -27.69 7.02
CA LEU A 652 -22.91 -27.90 8.48
C LEU A 652 -24.37 -28.21 8.87
N GLU A 653 -25.36 -27.49 8.33
CA GLU A 653 -26.76 -27.73 8.62
C GLU A 653 -27.25 -29.10 8.09
N PHE A 654 -26.81 -29.49 6.89
CA PHE A 654 -27.09 -30.84 6.36
C PHE A 654 -26.43 -31.93 7.21
N SER A 655 -25.18 -31.70 7.64
CA SER A 655 -24.46 -32.65 8.50
C SER A 655 -25.15 -32.89 9.85
N LYS A 656 -25.75 -31.84 10.44
CA LYS A 656 -26.55 -32.01 11.69
C LYS A 656 -27.66 -33.04 11.50
N SER A 657 -28.32 -33.04 10.35
CA SER A 657 -29.40 -34.02 10.06
C SER A 657 -28.88 -35.45 10.08
N ILE A 658 -27.68 -35.68 9.58
CA ILE A 658 -27.07 -37.02 9.55
C ILE A 658 -26.53 -37.41 10.93
N PHE A 659 -25.87 -36.50 11.67
CA PHE A 659 -25.29 -36.81 12.99
C PHE A 659 -26.36 -37.27 14.02
N TYR A 660 -27.60 -36.84 13.83
CA TYR A 660 -28.75 -37.26 14.68
C TYR A 660 -29.61 -38.32 14.03
N SER A 661 -29.11 -39.05 13.02
CA SER A 661 -29.79 -40.21 12.42
C SER A 661 -29.32 -41.53 13.06
N ASP A 662 -30.00 -42.63 12.74
CA ASP A 662 -29.64 -43.97 13.22
C ASP A 662 -28.57 -44.65 12.34
N ASN A 663 -28.22 -44.09 11.20
CA ASN A 663 -27.29 -44.70 10.25
C ASN A 663 -25.84 -44.44 10.58
N GLN A 664 -25.21 -45.37 11.33
CA GLN A 664 -23.82 -45.24 11.80
C GLN A 664 -22.79 -45.09 10.67
N ASN A 665 -23.04 -45.72 9.51
CA ASN A 665 -22.11 -45.61 8.37
C ASN A 665 -22.12 -44.19 7.77
N GLN A 666 -23.30 -43.61 7.63
CA GLN A 666 -23.46 -42.23 7.14
C GLN A 666 -22.87 -41.24 8.14
N ILE A 667 -23.09 -41.46 9.43
CA ILE A 667 -22.50 -40.65 10.51
C ILE A 667 -20.97 -40.68 10.43
N LYS A 668 -20.38 -41.88 10.34
CA LYS A 668 -18.92 -42.06 10.27
C LYS A 668 -18.31 -41.39 9.05
N GLU A 669 -18.90 -41.56 7.87
CA GLU A 669 -18.46 -40.92 6.64
C GLU A 669 -18.52 -39.40 6.75
N THR A 670 -19.66 -38.86 7.20
CA THR A 670 -19.88 -37.41 7.31
C THR A 670 -18.91 -36.75 8.32
N LYS A 671 -18.65 -37.43 9.48
CA LYS A 671 -17.63 -36.92 10.45
C LYS A 671 -16.26 -36.83 9.83
N LYS A 672 -15.81 -37.84 9.08
CA LYS A 672 -14.52 -37.84 8.39
C LYS A 672 -14.43 -36.71 7.35
N VAL A 673 -15.46 -36.60 6.50
CA VAL A 673 -15.47 -35.55 5.46
C VAL A 673 -15.55 -34.15 6.08
N PHE A 674 -16.38 -33.96 7.11
CA PHE A 674 -16.46 -32.67 7.82
C PHE A 674 -15.12 -32.27 8.39
N GLY A 675 -14.45 -33.14 9.13
CA GLY A 675 -13.11 -32.85 9.69
C GLY A 675 -12.06 -32.60 8.64
N LEU A 676 -12.09 -33.37 7.55
CA LEU A 676 -11.16 -33.19 6.43
C LEU A 676 -11.36 -31.83 5.75
N ILE A 677 -12.58 -31.44 5.43
CA ILE A 677 -12.88 -30.14 4.80
C ILE A 677 -12.54 -29.01 5.77
N PHE A 678 -12.92 -29.13 7.05
CA PHE A 678 -12.68 -28.09 8.03
C PHE A 678 -11.17 -27.86 8.28
N SER A 679 -10.37 -28.93 8.37
CA SER A 679 -8.91 -28.82 8.46
C SER A 679 -8.30 -28.08 7.25
N ASN A 680 -8.80 -28.35 6.06
CA ASN A 680 -8.35 -27.68 4.84
C ASN A 680 -8.85 -26.23 4.72
N ILE A 681 -10.02 -25.90 5.28
CA ILE A 681 -10.50 -24.53 5.45
C ILE A 681 -9.49 -23.75 6.33
N LEU A 682 -9.09 -24.31 7.47
CA LEU A 682 -8.11 -23.66 8.36
C LEU A 682 -6.76 -23.42 7.67
N LEU A 683 -6.27 -24.38 6.88
CA LEU A 683 -5.05 -24.20 6.09
C LEU A 683 -5.21 -23.12 5.01
N THR A 684 -6.35 -23.05 4.34
CA THR A 684 -6.62 -22.04 3.30
C THR A 684 -6.77 -20.63 3.89
N LEU A 685 -7.34 -20.53 5.09
CA LEU A 685 -7.50 -19.29 5.84
C LEU A 685 -6.18 -18.80 6.51
N HIS A 686 -5.24 -19.71 6.80
CA HIS A 686 -4.05 -19.38 7.58
C HIS A 686 -3.23 -18.20 7.02
N PRO A 687 -3.04 -18.00 5.71
CA PRO A 687 -2.38 -16.81 5.19
C PRO A 687 -3.09 -15.48 5.54
N PHE A 688 -4.40 -15.51 5.69
CA PHE A 688 -5.23 -14.34 5.97
C PHE A 688 -5.37 -14.07 7.48
N ILE A 689 -5.70 -15.10 8.25
CA ILE A 689 -6.02 -15.05 9.68
C ILE A 689 -5.20 -16.10 10.46
N PRO A 690 -3.89 -15.85 10.59
CA PRO A 690 -2.97 -16.88 11.06
C PRO A 690 -3.14 -17.26 12.54
N PHE A 691 -3.58 -16.34 13.40
CA PHE A 691 -3.64 -16.60 14.84
C PHE A 691 -4.79 -17.56 15.21
N VAL A 692 -6.00 -17.25 14.78
CA VAL A 692 -7.15 -18.10 15.07
C VAL A 692 -7.02 -19.49 14.45
N THR A 693 -6.46 -19.55 13.24
CA THR A 693 -6.27 -20.85 12.55
C THR A 693 -5.21 -21.72 13.22
N GLU A 694 -4.12 -21.14 13.73
CA GLU A 694 -3.12 -21.87 14.51
C GLU A 694 -3.72 -22.36 15.83
N GLU A 695 -4.46 -21.52 16.55
CA GLU A 695 -5.11 -21.88 17.80
C GLU A 695 -6.12 -23.02 17.62
N LEU A 696 -6.99 -22.91 16.61
CA LEU A 696 -7.97 -23.96 16.32
C LEU A 696 -7.32 -25.28 15.88
N TRP A 697 -6.22 -25.18 15.14
CA TRP A 697 -5.44 -26.36 14.77
C TRP A 697 -4.91 -27.12 15.97
N ASN A 698 -4.35 -26.37 16.94
CA ASN A 698 -3.81 -26.94 18.17
C ASN A 698 -4.93 -27.52 19.06
N ARG A 699 -6.05 -26.83 19.23
CA ARG A 699 -7.19 -27.27 20.05
C ARG A 699 -7.89 -28.51 19.51
N LEU A 700 -8.06 -28.58 18.19
CA LEU A 700 -8.67 -29.72 17.51
C LEU A 700 -7.71 -30.91 17.36
N LYS A 701 -6.45 -30.78 17.86
CA LYS A 701 -5.43 -31.83 17.79
C LYS A 701 -5.16 -32.35 16.39
N PHE A 702 -5.32 -31.52 15.37
CA PHE A 702 -4.84 -31.81 14.02
C PHE A 702 -3.31 -31.96 13.94
N LEU A 703 -2.63 -31.80 15.09
CA LEU A 703 -1.18 -32.02 15.29
C LEU A 703 -0.73 -33.45 14.92
N ASP A 704 -1.58 -34.44 15.09
CA ASP A 704 -1.28 -35.84 14.70
C ASP A 704 -1.13 -35.99 13.19
N LEU A 705 -1.69 -35.05 12.42
CA LEU A 705 -1.53 -35.01 10.98
C LEU A 705 -0.33 -34.15 10.57
N TYR A 706 -0.12 -33.04 11.30
CA TYR A 706 0.90 -32.03 10.97
C TYR A 706 1.16 -31.15 12.20
N LYS A 707 2.41 -30.83 12.45
CA LYS A 707 2.85 -30.09 13.65
C LYS A 707 2.33 -28.66 13.79
N SER A 708 2.00 -27.98 12.69
CA SER A 708 1.47 -26.62 12.66
C SER A 708 1.08 -26.26 11.23
N PRO A 709 0.08 -25.37 11.00
CA PRO A 709 -0.22 -24.81 9.68
C PRO A 709 0.99 -24.19 8.99
N LEU A 710 1.91 -23.57 9.73
CA LEU A 710 3.14 -22.98 9.18
C LEU A 710 4.14 -24.01 8.61
N ILE A 711 4.08 -25.24 9.09
CA ILE A 711 5.05 -26.29 8.70
C ILE A 711 4.49 -27.19 7.61
N ASN A 712 3.18 -27.14 7.38
CA ASN A 712 2.49 -28.01 6.45
C ASN A 712 2.72 -27.60 4.99
N CYS A 713 2.84 -28.61 4.17
CA CYS A 713 2.74 -28.44 2.73
C CYS A 713 1.37 -28.96 2.27
N TYR A 714 0.65 -28.19 1.49
CA TYR A 714 -0.48 -28.71 0.76
C TYR A 714 -0.03 -29.90 -0.08
N SER A 715 -0.63 -31.03 0.17
CA SER A 715 -0.55 -32.14 -0.76
C SER A 715 -1.73 -31.99 -1.73
N ASP A 716 -1.46 -31.42 -2.90
CA ASP A 716 -2.46 -31.34 -4.00
C ASP A 716 -3.03 -32.71 -4.40
N LYS A 717 -2.40 -33.79 -3.91
CA LYS A 717 -2.80 -35.17 -4.21
C LYS A 717 -3.96 -35.72 -3.35
N LYS A 718 -4.44 -34.94 -2.34
CA LYS A 718 -5.43 -35.45 -1.37
C LYS A 718 -6.88 -35.31 -1.82
N PHE A 719 -7.15 -34.46 -2.80
CA PHE A 719 -8.49 -34.25 -3.31
C PHE A 719 -8.53 -34.47 -4.82
N ALA A 720 -9.12 -35.59 -5.23
CA ALA A 720 -9.52 -35.78 -6.62
C ALA A 720 -10.98 -35.34 -6.77
N VAL A 721 -11.29 -34.64 -7.85
CA VAL A 721 -12.68 -34.31 -8.21
C VAL A 721 -13.46 -35.62 -8.30
N ILE A 722 -14.55 -35.72 -7.56
CA ILE A 722 -15.44 -36.87 -7.60
C ILE A 722 -16.30 -36.73 -8.85
N LYS A 723 -16.02 -37.56 -9.84
CA LYS A 723 -16.80 -37.64 -11.08
C LYS A 723 -18.17 -38.26 -10.79
N ASN A 724 -19.18 -37.83 -11.52
CA ASN A 724 -20.58 -38.28 -11.36
C ASN A 724 -21.20 -37.94 -10.00
N SER A 725 -20.76 -36.90 -9.33
CA SER A 725 -21.46 -36.36 -8.15
C SER A 725 -22.71 -35.58 -8.57
N ASN A 726 -23.77 -35.68 -7.79
CA ASN A 726 -25.04 -34.96 -8.02
C ASN A 726 -24.97 -33.51 -7.53
N VAL A 727 -23.90 -32.79 -7.90
CA VAL A 727 -23.68 -31.37 -7.50
C VAL A 727 -24.86 -30.50 -7.91
N GLU A 728 -25.36 -30.66 -9.12
CA GLU A 728 -26.48 -29.89 -9.63
C GLU A 728 -27.76 -30.13 -8.82
N LEU A 729 -28.03 -31.39 -8.42
CA LEU A 729 -29.16 -31.73 -7.59
C LEU A 729 -29.06 -31.19 -6.16
N ILE A 730 -27.86 -31.15 -5.57
CA ILE A 730 -27.64 -30.51 -4.26
C ILE A 730 -27.84 -28.97 -4.38
N ASN A 731 -27.36 -28.34 -5.43
CA ASN A 731 -27.56 -26.91 -5.66
C ASN A 731 -29.04 -26.57 -5.89
N TRP A 732 -29.75 -27.46 -6.59
CA TRP A 732 -31.21 -27.37 -6.75
C TRP A 732 -31.93 -27.55 -5.39
N LEU A 733 -31.53 -28.49 -4.56
CA LEU A 733 -32.08 -28.67 -3.20
C LEU A 733 -31.88 -27.39 -2.36
N ILE A 734 -30.68 -26.78 -2.40
CA ILE A 734 -30.40 -25.54 -1.71
C ILE A 734 -31.36 -24.40 -2.14
N LYS A 735 -31.59 -24.28 -3.44
CA LYS A 735 -32.56 -23.31 -3.98
C LYS A 735 -33.99 -23.63 -3.50
N LEU A 736 -34.39 -24.90 -3.53
CA LEU A 736 -35.71 -25.33 -3.08
C LEU A 736 -35.94 -25.05 -1.58
N VAL A 737 -34.99 -25.42 -0.72
CA VAL A 737 -35.01 -25.09 0.71
C VAL A 737 -35.12 -23.59 0.96
N SER A 738 -34.30 -22.80 0.22
CA SER A 738 -34.33 -21.35 0.30
C SER A 738 -35.65 -20.76 -0.13
N LEU A 739 -36.27 -21.30 -1.20
CA LEU A 739 -37.56 -20.87 -1.69
C LEU A 739 -38.70 -21.20 -0.69
N ILE A 740 -38.71 -22.41 -0.10
CA ILE A 740 -39.66 -22.74 0.94
C ILE A 740 -39.54 -21.84 2.16
N ARG A 741 -38.31 -21.59 2.63
CA ARG A 741 -38.05 -20.69 3.76
C ARG A 741 -38.47 -19.24 3.48
N SER A 742 -38.17 -18.72 2.29
CA SER A 742 -38.57 -17.35 1.90
C SER A 742 -40.08 -17.22 1.75
N THR A 743 -40.77 -18.25 1.20
CA THR A 743 -42.22 -18.30 1.12
C THR A 743 -42.84 -18.22 2.51
N LYS A 744 -42.35 -18.98 3.49
CA LYS A 744 -42.84 -18.89 4.87
C LYS A 744 -42.68 -17.50 5.46
N VAL A 745 -41.51 -16.88 5.28
CA VAL A 745 -41.24 -15.52 5.78
C VAL A 745 -42.19 -14.50 5.14
N ILE A 746 -42.38 -14.60 3.83
CA ILE A 746 -43.29 -13.70 3.10
C ILE A 746 -44.71 -13.81 3.57
N LEU A 747 -45.18 -15.05 3.78
CA LEU A 747 -46.50 -15.33 4.30
C LEU A 747 -46.61 -15.13 5.82
N GLN A 748 -45.61 -14.57 6.47
CA GLN A 748 -45.54 -14.35 7.93
C GLN A 748 -45.78 -15.62 8.75
N VAL A 749 -45.45 -16.77 8.19
CA VAL A 749 -45.51 -18.08 8.88
C VAL A 749 -44.23 -18.24 9.68
N SER A 750 -44.37 -18.63 10.95
CA SER A 750 -43.21 -18.85 11.80
C SER A 750 -42.20 -19.82 11.14
N PRO A 751 -40.88 -19.48 11.14
CA PRO A 751 -39.88 -20.40 10.60
C PRO A 751 -39.87 -21.81 11.22
N GLY A 752 -40.36 -21.93 12.46
CA GLY A 752 -40.47 -23.20 13.19
C GLY A 752 -41.61 -24.10 12.73
N ASN A 753 -42.63 -23.55 12.08
CA ASN A 753 -43.82 -24.34 11.65
C ASN A 753 -43.44 -25.30 10.54
N PHE A 754 -43.95 -26.52 10.63
CA PHE A 754 -43.78 -27.51 9.58
C PHE A 754 -44.81 -27.30 8.47
N VAL A 755 -44.51 -27.78 7.28
CA VAL A 755 -45.36 -27.80 6.10
C VAL A 755 -45.22 -29.15 5.42
N ASP A 756 -46.29 -29.59 4.70
CA ASP A 756 -46.21 -30.74 3.81
C ASP A 756 -45.93 -30.27 2.38
N VAL A 757 -45.33 -31.14 1.57
CA VAL A 757 -45.05 -30.83 0.16
C VAL A 757 -45.51 -31.95 -0.76
N CYS A 758 -46.03 -31.60 -1.95
CA CYS A 758 -46.27 -32.54 -3.03
C CYS A 758 -45.18 -32.40 -4.09
N ILE A 759 -44.51 -33.49 -4.42
CA ILE A 759 -43.39 -33.62 -5.35
C ILE A 759 -43.75 -34.39 -6.62
N ASP A 760 -45.05 -34.68 -6.85
CA ASP A 760 -45.51 -35.54 -7.95
C ASP A 760 -45.22 -34.95 -9.33
N HIS A 761 -45.04 -33.63 -9.41
CA HIS A 761 -44.74 -32.89 -10.65
C HIS A 761 -43.22 -32.82 -10.97
N LEU A 762 -42.39 -33.34 -10.09
CA LEU A 762 -40.94 -33.33 -10.32
C LEU A 762 -40.53 -34.42 -11.32
N SER A 763 -39.40 -34.17 -12.00
CA SER A 763 -38.76 -35.20 -12.81
C SER A 763 -38.38 -36.42 -11.94
N LYS A 764 -38.31 -37.61 -12.55
CA LYS A 764 -38.00 -38.86 -11.86
C LYS A 764 -36.69 -38.75 -11.06
N ASP A 765 -35.70 -38.11 -11.60
CA ASP A 765 -34.39 -37.94 -10.95
C ASP A 765 -34.48 -37.07 -9.69
N LYS A 766 -35.14 -35.89 -9.78
CA LYS A 766 -35.36 -34.97 -8.66
C LYS A 766 -36.20 -35.61 -7.57
N LYS A 767 -37.25 -36.33 -7.94
CA LYS A 767 -38.10 -37.05 -7.00
C LYS A 767 -37.33 -38.12 -6.24
N SER A 768 -36.64 -39.01 -6.96
CA SER A 768 -35.79 -40.04 -6.35
C SER A 768 -34.68 -39.46 -5.49
N PHE A 769 -34.10 -38.33 -5.90
CA PHE A 769 -33.07 -37.61 -5.13
C PHE A 769 -33.64 -37.07 -3.79
N LEU A 770 -34.80 -36.45 -3.79
CA LEU A 770 -35.47 -35.98 -2.57
C LEU A 770 -35.86 -37.11 -1.64
N GLU A 771 -36.33 -38.24 -2.17
CA GLU A 771 -36.67 -39.44 -1.37
C GLU A 771 -35.45 -39.99 -0.66
N ARG A 772 -34.30 -40.11 -1.35
CA ARG A 772 -33.05 -40.55 -0.75
C ARG A 772 -32.51 -39.59 0.29
N ASN A 773 -32.73 -38.29 0.13
CA ASN A 773 -32.23 -37.20 0.99
C ASN A 773 -33.35 -36.60 1.86
N PHE A 774 -34.45 -37.32 2.08
CA PHE A 774 -35.64 -36.80 2.76
C PHE A 774 -35.34 -36.25 4.15
N LEU A 775 -34.52 -36.93 4.94
CA LEU A 775 -34.14 -36.49 6.28
C LEU A 775 -33.46 -35.11 6.27
N ILE A 776 -32.58 -34.87 5.30
CA ILE A 776 -31.89 -33.59 5.12
C ILE A 776 -32.91 -32.53 4.69
N PHE A 777 -33.70 -32.81 3.67
CA PHE A 777 -34.75 -31.94 3.16
C PHE A 777 -35.78 -31.58 4.25
N LYS A 778 -36.31 -32.56 4.98
CA LYS A 778 -37.24 -32.41 6.08
C LYS A 778 -36.74 -31.42 7.11
N LYS A 779 -35.51 -31.64 7.64
CA LYS A 779 -34.94 -30.79 8.69
C LYS A 779 -34.56 -29.39 8.16
N ALA A 780 -33.97 -29.30 6.96
CA ALA A 780 -33.52 -28.04 6.41
C ALA A 780 -34.67 -27.10 6.01
N SER A 781 -35.77 -27.63 5.45
CA SER A 781 -36.91 -26.83 4.98
C SER A 781 -38.06 -26.76 6.00
N ARG A 782 -37.99 -27.55 7.10
CA ARG A 782 -39.13 -27.77 8.01
C ARG A 782 -40.35 -28.34 7.27
N VAL A 783 -40.10 -29.33 6.40
CA VAL A 783 -41.14 -30.15 5.76
C VAL A 783 -41.41 -31.34 6.65
N GLU A 784 -42.70 -31.68 6.89
CA GLU A 784 -43.06 -32.82 7.74
C GLU A 784 -43.21 -34.09 6.89
N ASN A 785 -44.08 -34.04 5.85
CA ASN A 785 -44.38 -35.19 5.05
C ASN A 785 -44.55 -34.82 3.56
N TYR A 786 -44.61 -35.89 2.73
CA TYR A 786 -45.10 -35.74 1.35
C TYR A 786 -46.60 -36.05 1.31
N PHE A 787 -47.38 -35.24 0.55
CA PHE A 787 -48.81 -35.52 0.28
C PHE A 787 -49.05 -35.75 -1.21
N LYS A 788 -50.18 -36.39 -1.54
CA LYS A 788 -50.54 -36.68 -2.92
C LYS A 788 -51.26 -35.51 -3.56
N LYS A 789 -51.14 -35.35 -4.88
CA LYS A 789 -51.69 -34.26 -5.67
C LYS A 789 -53.20 -34.07 -5.56
N ASP A 790 -53.94 -35.17 -5.35
CA ASP A 790 -55.44 -35.21 -5.40
C ASP A 790 -56.10 -34.65 -4.13
N GLU A 791 -55.33 -34.19 -3.15
CA GLU A 791 -55.91 -33.55 -1.96
C GLU A 791 -56.35 -32.12 -2.30
N LYS A 792 -57.68 -31.90 -2.32
CA LYS A 792 -58.26 -30.55 -2.42
C LYS A 792 -58.19 -29.86 -1.05
N ASN A 793 -57.38 -28.86 -0.92
CA ASN A 793 -57.28 -28.09 0.33
C ASN A 793 -56.96 -26.62 -0.02
N ASP A 794 -57.69 -25.68 0.60
CA ASP A 794 -57.52 -24.25 0.38
C ASP A 794 -56.18 -23.68 0.93
N ASN A 795 -55.48 -24.47 1.76
CA ASN A 795 -54.16 -24.11 2.33
C ASN A 795 -52.97 -24.65 1.50
N ILE A 796 -53.17 -24.95 0.20
CA ILE A 796 -52.10 -25.35 -0.73
C ILE A 796 -51.68 -24.17 -1.58
N LEU A 797 -50.37 -23.92 -1.62
CA LEU A 797 -49.72 -22.92 -2.47
C LEU A 797 -48.73 -23.60 -3.42
N PRO A 798 -48.84 -23.41 -4.74
CA PRO A 798 -47.79 -23.83 -5.67
C PRO A 798 -46.60 -22.84 -5.59
N ILE A 799 -45.39 -23.39 -5.65
CA ILE A 799 -44.15 -22.64 -5.88
C ILE A 799 -43.44 -23.22 -7.09
N TYR A 800 -42.68 -22.38 -7.81
CA TYR A 800 -41.99 -22.80 -9.03
C TYR A 800 -40.50 -22.63 -8.88
N LEU A 801 -39.72 -23.63 -9.27
CA LEU A 801 -38.28 -23.63 -9.25
C LEU A 801 -37.74 -24.30 -10.51
N ASP A 802 -36.98 -23.53 -11.32
CA ASP A 802 -36.34 -24.04 -12.55
C ASP A 802 -37.33 -24.84 -13.47
N GLY A 803 -38.59 -24.39 -13.54
CA GLY A 803 -39.67 -25.03 -14.33
C GLY A 803 -40.45 -26.12 -13.61
N ASP A 804 -40.05 -26.55 -12.45
CA ASP A 804 -40.79 -27.53 -11.65
C ASP A 804 -41.80 -26.85 -10.74
N ALA A 805 -43.00 -27.45 -10.62
CA ALA A 805 -44.03 -27.04 -9.68
C ALA A 805 -43.95 -27.92 -8.41
N ILE A 806 -43.89 -27.29 -7.26
CA ILE A 806 -43.93 -27.92 -5.95
C ILE A 806 -45.10 -27.33 -5.17
N LEU A 807 -46.02 -28.16 -4.67
CA LEU A 807 -47.13 -27.69 -3.86
C LEU A 807 -46.75 -27.71 -2.39
N ILE A 808 -46.96 -26.60 -1.67
CA ILE A 808 -46.78 -26.51 -0.22
C ILE A 808 -48.14 -26.47 0.45
N LYS A 809 -48.39 -27.37 1.38
CA LYS A 809 -49.58 -27.43 2.23
C LYS A 809 -49.24 -26.92 3.62
N PHE A 810 -49.91 -25.87 4.05
CA PHE A 810 -49.76 -25.30 5.38
C PHE A 810 -50.69 -25.98 6.37
N ALA A 811 -50.32 -26.02 7.65
CA ALA A 811 -51.15 -26.58 8.69
C ALA A 811 -52.52 -25.87 8.76
N THR A 812 -53.59 -26.59 9.14
CA THR A 812 -54.97 -26.08 9.20
C THR A 812 -55.16 -24.85 10.09
N GLU A 813 -54.30 -24.66 11.04
CA GLU A 813 -54.30 -23.50 11.96
C GLU A 813 -53.83 -22.19 11.23
N ILE A 814 -53.25 -22.32 10.06
CA ILE A 814 -52.75 -21.17 9.25
C ILE A 814 -53.70 -20.94 8.10
N SER A 815 -54.53 -19.90 8.15
CA SER A 815 -55.35 -19.47 7.02
C SER A 815 -54.47 -18.84 5.95
N LEU A 816 -54.17 -19.60 4.87
CA LEU A 816 -53.40 -19.09 3.73
C LEU A 816 -54.09 -17.88 3.07
N LYS A 817 -55.44 -17.90 3.05
CA LYS A 817 -56.24 -16.78 2.51
C LYS A 817 -55.98 -15.48 3.27
N ASP A 818 -55.98 -15.55 4.63
CA ASP A 818 -55.73 -14.38 5.46
C ASP A 818 -54.29 -13.87 5.33
N GLN A 819 -53.33 -14.79 5.21
CA GLN A 819 -51.92 -14.40 5.00
C GLN A 819 -51.71 -13.71 3.64
N ILE A 820 -52.37 -14.18 2.59
CA ILE A 820 -52.31 -13.56 1.26
C ILE A 820 -52.95 -12.16 1.29
N ILE A 821 -54.04 -11.96 2.04
CA ILE A 821 -54.62 -10.62 2.23
C ILE A 821 -53.61 -9.67 2.87
N LYS A 822 -52.97 -10.09 3.96
CA LYS A 822 -51.90 -9.30 4.63
C LYS A 822 -50.72 -9.00 3.73
N VAL A 823 -50.34 -9.94 2.86
CA VAL A 823 -49.27 -9.72 1.88
C VAL A 823 -49.69 -8.70 0.82
N LYS A 824 -50.95 -8.72 0.37
CA LYS A 824 -51.52 -7.74 -0.55
C LYS A 824 -51.52 -6.34 0.06
N GLU A 825 -51.96 -6.22 1.33
CA GLU A 825 -51.90 -4.93 2.06
C GLU A 825 -50.46 -4.40 2.18
N LYS A 826 -49.52 -5.31 2.43
CA LYS A 826 -48.10 -4.95 2.49
C LYS A 826 -47.54 -4.54 1.13
N ILE A 827 -47.93 -5.17 0.05
CA ILE A 827 -47.60 -4.75 -1.33
C ILE A 827 -48.10 -3.33 -1.59
N ASP A 828 -49.34 -3.02 -1.24
CA ASP A 828 -49.91 -1.70 -1.44
C ASP A 828 -49.16 -0.65 -0.62
N LEU A 829 -48.80 -0.95 0.63
CA LEU A 829 -47.98 -0.09 1.47
C LEU A 829 -46.59 0.18 0.85
N ILE A 830 -45.93 -0.87 0.35
CA ILE A 830 -44.63 -0.77 -0.29
C ILE A 830 -44.73 0.04 -1.59
N LYS A 831 -45.76 -0.19 -2.43
CA LYS A 831 -46.00 0.58 -3.64
C LYS A 831 -46.14 2.08 -3.32
N ASN A 832 -46.97 2.42 -2.32
CA ASN A 832 -47.09 3.79 -1.85
C ASN A 832 -45.77 4.39 -1.37
N THR A 833 -44.98 3.62 -0.60
CA THR A 833 -43.67 4.06 -0.10
C THR A 833 -42.69 4.25 -1.26
N ILE A 834 -42.70 3.41 -2.27
CA ILE A 834 -41.90 3.55 -3.51
C ILE A 834 -42.26 4.85 -4.24
N ILE A 835 -43.58 5.16 -4.36
CA ILE A 835 -44.05 6.39 -5.00
C ILE A 835 -43.51 7.61 -4.23
N ILE A 836 -43.65 7.63 -2.90
CA ILE A 836 -43.18 8.71 -2.05
C ILE A 836 -41.64 8.89 -2.20
N THR A 837 -40.88 7.78 -2.15
CA THR A 837 -39.42 7.82 -2.26
C THR A 837 -38.98 8.25 -3.66
N LYS A 838 -39.64 7.79 -4.73
CA LYS A 838 -39.41 8.27 -6.10
C LYS A 838 -39.69 9.75 -6.25
N ASN A 839 -40.81 10.26 -5.72
CA ASN A 839 -41.15 11.68 -5.75
C ASN A 839 -40.11 12.52 -4.98
N LYS A 840 -39.63 12.03 -3.86
CA LYS A 840 -38.55 12.67 -3.09
C LYS A 840 -37.25 12.72 -3.89
N LEU A 841 -36.88 11.63 -4.57
CA LEU A 841 -35.68 11.54 -5.42
C LEU A 841 -35.84 12.27 -6.76
N SER A 842 -37.06 12.57 -7.24
CA SER A 842 -37.30 13.39 -8.42
C SER A 842 -37.32 14.90 -8.13
N ASN A 843 -37.41 15.31 -6.88
CA ASN A 843 -37.39 16.69 -6.45
C ASN A 843 -35.99 17.31 -6.58
N LYS A 844 -35.81 18.16 -7.59
CA LYS A 844 -34.52 18.86 -7.86
C LYS A 844 -34.01 19.65 -6.65
N SER A 845 -34.92 20.23 -5.87
CA SER A 845 -34.55 20.98 -4.65
C SER A 845 -33.95 20.07 -3.57
N PHE A 846 -34.51 18.87 -3.42
CA PHE A 846 -33.96 17.87 -2.48
C PHE A 846 -32.58 17.37 -2.94
N ILE A 847 -32.45 16.98 -4.21
CA ILE A 847 -31.18 16.45 -4.74
C ILE A 847 -30.04 17.47 -4.63
N ASN A 848 -30.35 18.77 -4.87
CA ASN A 848 -29.32 19.82 -4.88
C ASN A 848 -29.00 20.36 -3.48
N LYS A 849 -29.91 20.24 -2.49
CA LYS A 849 -29.72 20.82 -1.14
C LYS A 849 -29.38 19.76 -0.07
N ALA A 850 -29.78 18.51 -0.27
CA ALA A 850 -29.48 17.46 0.71
C ALA A 850 -28.01 16.98 0.59
N PRO A 851 -27.38 16.61 1.71
CA PRO A 851 -26.07 15.96 1.70
C PRO A 851 -26.09 14.69 0.81
N LYS A 852 -24.99 14.46 0.10
CA LYS A 852 -24.89 13.36 -0.87
C LYS A 852 -25.16 11.98 -0.25
N ASP A 853 -24.71 11.76 0.98
CA ASP A 853 -24.94 10.53 1.73
C ASP A 853 -26.43 10.28 2.05
N VAL A 854 -27.22 11.34 2.25
CA VAL A 854 -28.68 11.25 2.43
C VAL A 854 -29.38 10.87 1.13
N VAL A 855 -28.96 11.44 0.00
CA VAL A 855 -29.51 11.10 -1.32
C VAL A 855 -29.16 9.66 -1.69
N ASP A 856 -27.93 9.21 -1.42
CA ASP A 856 -27.50 7.84 -1.70
C ASP A 856 -28.23 6.82 -0.80
N LYS A 857 -28.46 7.12 0.48
CA LYS A 857 -29.32 6.31 1.36
C LYS A 857 -30.75 6.16 0.83
N GLU A 858 -31.37 7.22 0.36
CA GLU A 858 -32.73 7.16 -0.22
C GLU A 858 -32.77 6.30 -1.49
N LYS A 859 -31.71 6.34 -2.32
CA LYS A 859 -31.60 5.45 -3.49
C LYS A 859 -31.47 3.98 -3.09
N ASP A 860 -30.69 3.69 -2.04
CA ASP A 860 -30.52 2.32 -1.52
C ASP A 860 -31.84 1.80 -0.92
N ILE A 861 -32.59 2.65 -0.20
CA ILE A 861 -33.93 2.35 0.30
C ILE A 861 -34.87 2.04 -0.88
N LEU A 862 -34.88 2.85 -1.91
CA LEU A 862 -35.72 2.62 -3.10
C LEU A 862 -35.37 1.27 -3.75
N LYS A 863 -34.10 0.97 -3.93
CA LYS A 863 -33.66 -0.31 -4.51
C LYS A 863 -34.10 -1.51 -3.68
N LYS A 864 -34.02 -1.41 -2.35
CA LYS A 864 -34.49 -2.46 -1.45
C LYS A 864 -36.00 -2.63 -1.55
N LEU A 865 -36.79 -1.56 -1.51
CA LEU A 865 -38.24 -1.59 -1.62
C LEU A 865 -38.71 -2.22 -2.94
N VAL A 866 -38.04 -1.90 -4.06
CA VAL A 866 -38.34 -2.50 -5.37
C VAL A 866 -38.06 -4.01 -5.37
N ASN A 867 -36.95 -4.45 -4.78
CA ASN A 867 -36.65 -5.87 -4.65
C ASN A 867 -37.66 -6.60 -3.76
N ASP A 868 -38.01 -6.02 -2.61
CA ASP A 868 -39.03 -6.56 -1.70
C ASP A 868 -40.40 -6.67 -2.40
N LEU A 869 -40.81 -5.65 -3.17
CA LEU A 869 -42.02 -5.67 -3.95
C LEU A 869 -42.03 -6.82 -4.97
N ASN A 870 -40.98 -6.98 -5.75
CA ASN A 870 -40.88 -8.03 -6.75
C ASN A 870 -41.00 -9.44 -6.12
N GLN A 871 -40.37 -9.62 -4.95
CA GLN A 871 -40.49 -10.89 -4.20
C GLN A 871 -41.92 -11.15 -3.70
N LEU A 872 -42.61 -10.14 -3.18
CA LEU A 872 -43.98 -10.27 -2.71
C LEU A 872 -44.96 -10.54 -3.86
N GLU A 873 -44.81 -9.82 -4.98
CA GLU A 873 -45.65 -9.97 -6.15
C GLU A 873 -45.47 -11.32 -6.83
N SER A 874 -44.25 -11.88 -6.85
CA SER A 874 -43.99 -13.20 -7.44
C SER A 874 -44.77 -14.31 -6.73
N ILE A 875 -45.06 -14.19 -5.45
CA ILE A 875 -45.85 -15.21 -4.70
C ILE A 875 -47.36 -15.02 -4.93
N ILE A 876 -47.84 -13.79 -5.07
CA ILE A 876 -49.27 -13.55 -5.31
C ILE A 876 -49.68 -13.89 -6.76
N SER A 877 -48.82 -13.63 -7.73
CA SER A 877 -49.07 -13.97 -9.14
C SER A 877 -49.21 -15.47 -9.39
N ILE A 878 -48.79 -16.29 -8.44
CA ILE A 878 -48.82 -17.75 -8.51
C ILE A 878 -50.26 -18.30 -8.20
N LYS A 879 -51.09 -17.55 -7.49
CA LYS A 879 -52.44 -18.01 -7.07
C LYS A 879 -53.57 -17.37 -7.89
N ASN A 880 -53.31 -16.35 -8.68
CA ASN A 880 -54.28 -15.83 -9.65
C ASN A 880 -54.10 -16.54 -10.98
#